data_0f0ca05680e864842c0799ef1d119067
#
_entry.id   0f0ca05680e864842c0799ef1d119067
#
_cell.length_a   1.000
_cell.length_b   1.000
_cell.length_c   1.000
_cell.angle_alpha   90.00
_cell.angle_beta   90.00
_cell.angle_gamma   90.00
#
_symmetry.space_group_name_H-M   'P 1'
#
loop_
_entity.id
_entity.type
_entity.pdbx_description
1 polymer ?
#
loop_
_entity_poly.entity_id
_entity_poly.type
_entity_poly.pdbx_seq_one_letter_code
_entity_poly.pdbx_strand_id
1 'polypeptide(L)'
;MPTIPLKRTFVFLGVILVLAGAAFLASRESSWAQQRKFERKGCLDCHKKFSEKYLSLKSLHPGMKEDKCENCHLRHGIVPKLLLKKDGNELCYSCHAKEKIGLNQPKVHTVLKTGKCTSCHNPHGSQGSRLLKAEGPEACYSCHKKEAYQGKVVHAVLRKDGCRVCHNPHSSTEADLLVKAKTPLCLSCHDPGKGSFRKTHGNYPVESKSCTGCHDPHSSSRKMLLKASAHDPVVEKSCDACHPPPDSKTPFAASEQGGKLCYQCHDEAKLKAGGTVLHNPFGGGECLSCHDPHASANPNLLARKGNGLCVECHGEQEKPVANGHAAVAKGKGCLSCHKPHAAVNKGLLVAKDAELCYSCHAKVKANLKSKTQHEPFSRGACSSCHNPHGSDLPRILRDREDKVCYGCHADAASGFVKKTVHGPVLKGNCGACHAAHGSDEGKLLKKTGASLCADCHKDLMKEVTGGVRHDPFNGGECLTCHSAHASDFGRMLVAKQDKVCFECHSELKDGLKGGKSRHAPVSGGECTKCHNPHQAKLSKLLLAQGPDLCLTCHKVLKEKMQKEKAHSPAGRDCLRCHGPHFTGQGNLLLKPVQSLCSECHNVKEASFGKAHFNIDPAAMNCINCHTPHASKDPKFFKEKVHAPFAARSCEDCHLPAQR
;
A
#
# COMPACT_ATOMS: atom_id res chain seq x y z
N MET A 1 -65.82 -52.54 -12.45
CA MET A 1 -66.79 -52.66 -11.34
C MET A 1 -67.00 -54.16 -11.08
N PRO A 2 -66.82 -54.68 -9.87
CA PRO A 2 -67.45 -54.24 -8.63
C PRO A 2 -66.45 -54.11 -7.47
N THR A 3 -66.88 -53.36 -6.46
CA THR A 3 -66.26 -53.00 -5.17
C THR A 3 -66.27 -54.16 -4.16
N ILE A 4 -65.14 -54.37 -3.47
CA ILE A 4 -65.07 -55.26 -2.29
C ILE A 4 -64.83 -54.40 -1.06
N PRO A 5 -65.56 -54.59 0.06
CA PRO A 5 -65.59 -53.64 1.13
C PRO A 5 -64.44 -53.82 2.15
N LEU A 6 -63.75 -52.77 2.35
CA LEU A 6 -62.62 -52.59 3.27
C LEU A 6 -63.08 -52.29 4.71
N LYS A 7 -63.66 -53.27 5.42
CA LYS A 7 -64.15 -53.03 6.80
C LYS A 7 -63.82 -54.03 7.89
N ARG A 8 -62.95 -55.01 7.64
CA ARG A 8 -62.57 -55.99 8.72
C ARG A 8 -61.10 -56.08 9.09
N THR A 9 -60.19 -55.29 8.44
CA THR A 9 -58.75 -55.35 8.75
C THR A 9 -58.26 -54.27 9.71
N PHE A 10 -59.07 -53.25 9.95
CA PHE A 10 -58.70 -52.11 10.83
C PHE A 10 -58.97 -52.33 12.33
N VAL A 11 -59.77 -53.29 12.72
CA VAL A 11 -60.07 -53.53 14.16
C VAL A 11 -58.94 -54.32 14.85
N PHE A 12 -58.25 -55.22 14.17
CA PHE A 12 -57.14 -55.97 14.76
C PHE A 12 -55.82 -55.15 14.88
N LEU A 13 -55.55 -54.22 13.98
CA LEU A 13 -54.38 -53.35 14.09
C LEU A 13 -54.59 -52.27 15.19
N GLY A 14 -55.80 -51.83 15.45
CA GLY A 14 -56.12 -50.85 16.49
C GLY A 14 -55.89 -51.38 17.92
N VAL A 15 -56.21 -52.63 18.16
CA VAL A 15 -56.02 -53.25 19.47
C VAL A 15 -54.54 -53.53 19.80
N ILE A 16 -53.75 -53.89 18.80
CA ILE A 16 -52.30 -54.10 18.99
C ILE A 16 -51.59 -52.76 19.21
N LEU A 17 -51.99 -51.68 18.57
CA LEU A 17 -51.40 -50.33 18.78
C LEU A 17 -51.83 -49.72 20.13
N VAL A 18 -53.00 -50.01 20.64
CA VAL A 18 -53.44 -49.54 21.99
C VAL A 18 -52.72 -50.32 23.08
N LEU A 19 -52.49 -51.65 22.94
CA LEU A 19 -51.74 -52.43 23.91
C LEU A 19 -50.23 -52.14 23.86
N ALA A 20 -49.64 -51.84 22.71
CA ALA A 20 -48.27 -51.38 22.60
C ALA A 20 -48.09 -49.97 23.14
N GLY A 21 -49.10 -49.10 22.98
CA GLY A 21 -49.10 -47.74 23.53
C GLY A 21 -49.21 -47.74 25.05
N ALA A 22 -50.05 -48.65 25.63
CA ALA A 22 -50.18 -48.77 27.07
C ALA A 22 -48.93 -49.38 27.73
N ALA A 23 -48.24 -50.32 27.07
CA ALA A 23 -46.96 -50.85 27.54
C ALA A 23 -45.84 -49.82 27.45
N PHE A 24 -45.88 -48.90 26.45
CA PHE A 24 -44.87 -47.82 26.32
C PHE A 24 -45.14 -46.66 27.30
N LEU A 25 -46.38 -46.47 27.76
CA LEU A 25 -46.72 -45.48 28.79
C LEU A 25 -46.46 -46.03 30.21
N ALA A 26 -46.61 -47.34 30.45
CA ALA A 26 -46.28 -47.94 31.72
C ALA A 26 -44.76 -48.10 31.98
N SER A 27 -43.93 -48.13 30.93
CA SER A 27 -42.45 -48.10 31.05
C SER A 27 -41.85 -46.70 31.20
N ARG A 28 -42.71 -45.63 31.16
CA ARG A 28 -42.28 -44.25 31.35
C ARG A 28 -42.40 -43.70 32.76
N GLU A 29 -42.93 -44.49 33.69
CA GLU A 29 -43.12 -44.04 35.09
C GLU A 29 -42.02 -44.43 36.06
N SER A 30 -40.87 -44.90 35.62
CA SER A 30 -39.75 -45.22 36.52
C SER A 30 -38.39 -44.60 36.17
N SER A 31 -38.38 -43.50 35.42
CA SER A 31 -37.18 -42.63 35.39
C SER A 31 -37.53 -41.22 35.82
N TRP A 32 -38.03 -41.05 37.02
CA TRP A 32 -37.87 -39.79 37.73
C TRP A 32 -36.37 -39.63 37.96
N ALA A 33 -35.66 -39.13 36.97
CA ALA A 33 -34.40 -38.47 37.21
C ALA A 33 -34.69 -37.42 38.27
N GLN A 34 -34.18 -37.62 39.48
CA GLN A 34 -34.13 -36.59 40.48
C GLN A 34 -33.65 -35.31 39.78
N GLN A 35 -34.59 -34.40 39.48
CA GLN A 35 -34.24 -33.02 39.15
C GLN A 35 -33.51 -32.52 40.41
N ARG A 36 -32.18 -32.63 40.39
CA ARG A 36 -31.38 -31.87 41.33
C ARG A 36 -31.84 -30.44 41.14
N LYS A 37 -32.56 -29.89 42.11
CA LYS A 37 -32.80 -28.46 42.21
C LYS A 37 -31.42 -27.82 42.25
N PHE A 38 -30.91 -27.42 41.10
CA PHE A 38 -29.74 -26.56 41.05
C PHE A 38 -30.17 -25.24 41.71
N GLU A 39 -29.80 -25.06 42.94
CA GLU A 39 -29.86 -23.73 43.55
C GLU A 39 -29.09 -22.79 42.65
N ARG A 40 -29.76 -21.77 42.18
CA ARG A 40 -29.14 -20.75 41.32
C ARG A 40 -28.11 -20.01 42.14
N LYS A 41 -26.83 -20.30 41.92
CA LYS A 41 -25.74 -19.55 42.52
C LYS A 41 -25.90 -18.08 42.19
N GLY A 42 -25.68 -17.22 43.15
CA GLY A 42 -25.58 -15.78 42.99
C GLY A 42 -24.38 -15.40 42.09
N CYS A 43 -24.41 -14.22 41.54
CA CYS A 43 -23.31 -13.76 40.68
C CYS A 43 -21.97 -13.75 41.46
N LEU A 44 -22.00 -13.29 42.70
CA LEU A 44 -20.80 -13.18 43.56
C LEU A 44 -20.24 -14.50 44.02
N ASP A 45 -21.02 -15.59 44.01
CA ASP A 45 -20.52 -16.94 44.34
C ASP A 45 -19.44 -17.41 43.36
N CYS A 46 -19.56 -16.99 42.10
CA CYS A 46 -18.59 -17.25 41.04
C CYS A 46 -17.56 -16.12 40.91
N HIS A 47 -17.99 -14.88 41.12
CA HIS A 47 -17.16 -13.70 40.96
C HIS A 47 -16.58 -13.19 42.30
N LYS A 48 -16.00 -14.04 43.12
CA LYS A 48 -15.45 -13.70 44.44
C LYS A 48 -14.40 -12.61 44.42
N LYS A 49 -13.43 -12.69 43.50
CA LYS A 49 -12.40 -11.64 43.32
C LYS A 49 -13.00 -10.28 42.95
N PHE A 50 -14.16 -10.26 42.31
CA PHE A 50 -14.86 -9.03 41.97
C PHE A 50 -15.50 -8.43 43.24
N SER A 51 -16.13 -9.22 44.11
CA SER A 51 -16.68 -8.72 45.37
C SER A 51 -15.61 -8.15 46.29
N GLU A 52 -14.47 -8.85 46.44
CA GLU A 52 -13.31 -8.36 47.19
C GLU A 52 -12.80 -7.02 46.70
N LYS A 53 -12.75 -6.82 45.37
CA LYS A 53 -12.24 -5.62 44.75
C LYS A 53 -13.18 -4.41 44.89
N TYR A 54 -14.47 -4.59 44.80
CA TYR A 54 -15.43 -3.50 44.69
C TYR A 54 -16.28 -3.22 45.92
N LEU A 55 -16.67 -4.24 46.70
CA LEU A 55 -17.57 -4.02 47.82
C LEU A 55 -16.96 -3.21 48.97
N SER A 56 -15.63 -3.11 49.06
CA SER A 56 -14.91 -2.30 50.05
C SER A 56 -14.75 -0.82 49.67
N LEU A 57 -15.20 -0.43 48.47
CA LEU A 57 -15.02 0.95 47.99
C LEU A 57 -16.01 1.91 48.63
N LYS A 58 -15.57 3.18 48.85
CA LYS A 58 -16.38 4.21 49.50
C LYS A 58 -17.68 4.51 48.74
N SER A 59 -17.61 4.54 47.42
CA SER A 59 -18.77 4.83 46.56
C SER A 59 -19.10 3.59 45.73
N LEU A 60 -20.24 2.98 45.98
CA LEU A 60 -20.78 1.88 45.22
C LEU A 60 -21.98 2.33 44.39
N HIS A 61 -22.10 1.84 43.18
CA HIS A 61 -23.29 2.01 42.38
C HIS A 61 -24.48 1.29 43.07
N PRO A 62 -25.71 1.84 43.08
CA PRO A 62 -26.85 1.24 43.76
C PRO A 62 -27.09 -0.23 43.36
N GLY A 63 -26.97 -0.56 42.07
CA GLY A 63 -27.08 -1.93 41.58
C GLY A 63 -26.05 -2.90 42.15
N MET A 64 -24.92 -2.40 42.60
CA MET A 64 -23.89 -3.21 43.29
C MET A 64 -24.22 -3.44 44.79
N LYS A 65 -24.79 -2.42 45.42
CA LYS A 65 -25.21 -2.53 46.83
C LYS A 65 -26.33 -3.54 47.03
N GLU A 66 -27.22 -3.65 46.03
CA GLU A 66 -28.40 -4.46 46.07
C GLU A 66 -28.21 -5.82 45.35
N ASP A 67 -26.99 -6.16 44.97
CA ASP A 67 -26.63 -7.39 44.19
C ASP A 67 -27.45 -7.54 42.88
N LYS A 68 -27.91 -6.43 42.30
CA LYS A 68 -28.71 -6.41 41.09
C LYS A 68 -27.86 -6.33 39.82
N CYS A 69 -26.90 -7.24 39.68
CA CYS A 69 -25.97 -7.31 38.55
C CYS A 69 -26.68 -7.41 37.20
N GLU A 70 -27.81 -8.14 37.21
CA GLU A 70 -28.64 -8.31 36.01
C GLU A 70 -29.37 -7.06 35.55
N ASN A 71 -29.30 -5.95 36.26
CA ASN A 71 -29.78 -4.68 35.72
C ASN A 71 -28.94 -4.21 34.52
N CYS A 72 -27.66 -4.54 34.49
CA CYS A 72 -26.72 -4.15 33.44
C CYS A 72 -26.20 -5.35 32.62
N HIS A 73 -26.00 -6.48 33.28
CA HIS A 73 -25.42 -7.68 32.67
C HIS A 73 -26.48 -8.72 32.28
N LEU A 74 -26.19 -9.44 31.19
CA LEU A 74 -26.89 -10.67 30.86
C LEU A 74 -26.21 -11.84 31.59
N ARG A 75 -27.00 -12.75 32.12
CA ARG A 75 -26.49 -13.99 32.75
C ARG A 75 -25.86 -14.88 31.67
N HIS A 76 -24.63 -15.32 31.88
CA HIS A 76 -23.84 -15.99 30.83
C HIS A 76 -23.46 -17.44 31.17
N GLY A 77 -23.80 -17.94 32.36
CA GLY A 77 -23.40 -19.30 32.83
C GLY A 77 -21.86 -19.42 32.85
N ILE A 78 -21.34 -20.45 32.20
CA ILE A 78 -19.89 -20.74 32.12
C ILE A 78 -19.19 -20.06 30.93
N VAL A 79 -19.90 -19.29 30.11
CA VAL A 79 -19.28 -18.60 28.95
C VAL A 79 -18.43 -17.43 29.47
N PRO A 80 -17.12 -17.38 29.20
CA PRO A 80 -16.23 -16.37 29.77
C PRO A 80 -16.29 -15.06 28.96
N LYS A 81 -17.47 -14.55 28.65
CA LYS A 81 -17.67 -13.32 27.88
C LYS A 81 -18.53 -12.34 28.66
N LEU A 82 -18.06 -11.07 28.70
CA LEU A 82 -18.85 -9.98 29.25
C LEU A 82 -20.03 -9.69 28.31
N LEU A 83 -21.26 -9.88 28.81
CA LEU A 83 -22.51 -9.60 28.10
C LEU A 83 -23.26 -8.48 28.81
N LEU A 84 -23.51 -7.38 28.11
CA LEU A 84 -24.28 -6.24 28.60
C LEU A 84 -25.67 -6.23 27.93
N LYS A 85 -26.67 -5.73 28.64
CA LYS A 85 -28.05 -5.61 28.11
C LYS A 85 -28.16 -4.60 26.97
N LYS A 86 -27.30 -3.58 26.97
CA LYS A 86 -27.22 -2.56 25.91
C LYS A 86 -25.77 -2.16 25.73
N ASP A 87 -25.43 -1.68 24.53
CA ASP A 87 -24.09 -1.25 24.19
C ASP A 87 -23.79 0.20 24.63
N GLY A 88 -22.55 0.42 25.01
CA GLY A 88 -22.01 1.76 25.27
C GLY A 88 -22.80 2.55 26.32
N ASN A 89 -23.07 3.81 26.02
CA ASN A 89 -23.74 4.75 26.93
C ASN A 89 -25.27 4.50 27.02
N GLU A 90 -25.87 3.80 26.07
CA GLU A 90 -27.30 3.47 26.09
C GLU A 90 -27.68 2.58 27.28
N LEU A 91 -26.71 1.82 27.79
CA LEU A 91 -26.89 1.08 29.04
C LEU A 91 -27.11 2.02 30.22
N CYS A 92 -26.34 3.09 30.29
CA CYS A 92 -26.44 4.09 31.36
C CYS A 92 -27.74 4.92 31.24
N TYR A 93 -28.10 5.31 30.02
CA TYR A 93 -29.29 6.12 29.75
C TYR A 93 -30.61 5.38 30.06
N SER A 94 -30.59 4.06 30.19
CA SER A 94 -31.79 3.32 30.61
C SER A 94 -32.27 3.68 32.01
N CYS A 95 -31.39 4.29 32.84
CA CYS A 95 -31.74 4.75 34.20
C CYS A 95 -31.36 6.21 34.44
N HIS A 96 -30.32 6.70 33.76
CA HIS A 96 -29.81 8.08 33.90
C HIS A 96 -30.28 8.95 32.73
N ALA A 97 -31.43 9.60 32.89
CA ALA A 97 -31.94 10.54 31.88
C ALA A 97 -30.91 11.63 31.58
N LYS A 98 -30.70 11.92 30.29
CA LYS A 98 -29.69 12.88 29.82
C LYS A 98 -29.81 14.25 30.46
N GLU A 99 -31.03 14.69 30.70
CA GLU A 99 -31.33 15.96 31.37
C GLU A 99 -30.88 15.97 32.82
N LYS A 100 -31.10 14.89 33.56
CA LYS A 100 -30.72 14.76 34.97
C LYS A 100 -29.21 14.69 35.20
N ILE A 101 -28.47 14.17 34.20
CA ILE A 101 -27.00 14.12 34.30
C ILE A 101 -26.33 15.31 33.58
N GLY A 102 -27.11 16.30 33.15
CA GLY A 102 -26.61 17.53 32.55
C GLY A 102 -26.00 17.31 31.14
N LEU A 103 -26.65 16.52 30.28
CA LEU A 103 -26.24 16.32 28.88
C LEU A 103 -27.19 17.00 27.87
N ASN A 104 -27.98 17.94 28.34
CA ASN A 104 -29.01 18.61 27.53
C ASN A 104 -28.57 19.99 27.01
N GLN A 105 -27.30 20.37 27.22
CA GLN A 105 -26.79 21.68 26.80
C GLN A 105 -26.09 21.57 25.42
N PRO A 106 -26.06 22.67 24.63
CA PRO A 106 -25.54 22.63 23.25
C PRO A 106 -24.04 22.32 23.15
N LYS A 107 -23.26 22.63 24.16
CA LYS A 107 -21.81 22.31 24.20
C LYS A 107 -21.60 21.06 25.05
N VAL A 108 -21.45 19.91 24.40
CA VAL A 108 -21.21 18.61 25.06
C VAL A 108 -19.73 18.29 25.04
N HIS A 109 -19.20 17.78 26.16
CA HIS A 109 -17.80 17.33 26.23
C HIS A 109 -17.51 16.27 25.17
N THR A 110 -16.45 16.44 24.41
CA THR A 110 -16.15 15.59 23.23
C THR A 110 -16.10 14.10 23.57
N VAL A 111 -15.56 13.74 24.74
CA VAL A 111 -15.50 12.35 25.21
C VAL A 111 -16.90 11.71 25.39
N LEU A 112 -17.94 12.52 25.58
CA LEU A 112 -19.32 12.02 25.70
C LEU A 112 -20.04 11.91 24.35
N LYS A 113 -19.52 12.55 23.31
CA LYS A 113 -20.04 12.40 21.93
C LYS A 113 -19.54 11.09 21.28
N THR A 114 -18.27 10.77 21.47
CA THR A 114 -17.57 9.66 20.80
C THR A 114 -17.11 8.55 21.73
N GLY A 115 -17.08 8.80 23.03
CA GLY A 115 -16.57 7.91 24.05
C GLY A 115 -17.63 7.34 24.98
N LYS A 116 -17.20 6.88 26.14
CA LYS A 116 -18.01 6.16 27.10
C LYS A 116 -18.06 6.89 28.45
N CYS A 117 -19.20 6.87 29.13
CA CYS A 117 -19.33 7.31 30.54
C CYS A 117 -18.25 6.68 31.41
N THR A 118 -17.91 5.44 31.12
CA THR A 118 -16.85 4.69 31.81
C THR A 118 -15.44 5.21 31.54
N SER A 119 -15.24 6.23 30.71
CA SER A 119 -13.93 6.91 30.60
C SER A 119 -13.56 7.59 31.92
N CYS A 120 -14.54 8.21 32.61
CA CYS A 120 -14.36 8.90 33.87
C CYS A 120 -14.96 8.17 35.07
N HIS A 121 -16.07 7.45 34.88
CA HIS A 121 -16.79 6.74 35.93
C HIS A 121 -16.48 5.24 35.94
N ASN A 122 -16.44 4.67 37.13
CA ASN A 122 -16.44 3.22 37.31
C ASN A 122 -17.86 2.77 37.66
N PRO A 123 -18.56 2.00 36.81
CA PRO A 123 -19.96 1.64 37.00
C PRO A 123 -20.20 0.69 38.19
N HIS A 124 -19.18 0.11 38.77
CA HIS A 124 -19.33 -0.79 39.92
C HIS A 124 -19.09 -0.05 41.23
N GLY A 125 -18.00 0.69 41.33
CA GLY A 125 -17.61 1.43 42.51
C GLY A 125 -16.28 2.12 42.38
N SER A 126 -16.01 3.09 43.25
CA SER A 126 -14.73 3.80 43.29
C SER A 126 -14.43 4.32 44.70
N GLN A 127 -13.19 4.74 44.93
CA GLN A 127 -12.82 5.50 46.15
C GLN A 127 -13.29 6.96 46.07
N GLY A 128 -13.48 7.48 44.86
CA GLY A 128 -13.91 8.84 44.61
C GLY A 128 -15.42 9.04 44.69
N SER A 129 -15.86 10.26 44.96
CA SER A 129 -17.26 10.65 44.94
C SER A 129 -17.84 10.48 43.52
N ARG A 130 -19.16 10.20 43.42
CA ARG A 130 -19.87 10.08 42.14
C ARG A 130 -19.26 9.02 41.19
N LEU A 131 -18.68 7.96 41.75
CA LEU A 131 -18.06 6.86 41.02
C LEU A 131 -16.91 7.31 40.09
N LEU A 132 -16.26 8.40 40.33
CA LEU A 132 -15.09 8.85 39.55
C LEU A 132 -13.90 7.93 39.79
N LYS A 133 -13.20 7.56 38.73
CA LYS A 133 -12.02 6.68 38.76
C LYS A 133 -10.85 7.29 39.50
N ALA A 134 -10.79 8.64 39.56
CA ALA A 134 -9.82 9.41 40.30
C ALA A 134 -10.49 10.63 40.93
N GLU A 135 -9.94 11.16 42.02
CA GLU A 135 -10.46 12.35 42.71
C GLU A 135 -9.86 13.64 42.17
N GLY A 136 -10.62 14.73 42.33
CA GLY A 136 -10.15 16.07 42.01
C GLY A 136 -9.69 16.25 40.54
N PRO A 137 -8.61 17.01 40.34
CA PRO A 137 -8.06 17.25 38.99
C PRO A 137 -7.50 16.01 38.30
N GLU A 138 -7.10 14.98 39.05
CA GLU A 138 -6.50 13.74 38.48
C GLU A 138 -7.48 12.99 37.56
N ALA A 139 -8.80 13.12 37.78
CA ALA A 139 -9.80 12.57 36.87
C ALA A 139 -9.73 13.19 35.47
N CYS A 140 -9.30 14.46 35.40
CA CYS A 140 -9.19 15.20 34.13
C CYS A 140 -7.83 14.96 33.46
N TYR A 141 -6.77 14.82 34.23
CA TYR A 141 -5.39 14.64 33.74
C TYR A 141 -5.16 13.29 33.01
N SER A 142 -6.06 12.35 33.13
CA SER A 142 -6.02 11.13 32.34
C SER A 142 -6.07 11.41 30.81
N CYS A 143 -6.61 12.57 30.41
CA CYS A 143 -6.74 13.01 29.00
C CYS A 143 -6.17 14.40 28.77
N HIS A 144 -6.29 15.31 29.71
CA HIS A 144 -5.74 16.66 29.64
C HIS A 144 -4.31 16.68 30.18
N LYS A 145 -3.36 17.07 29.34
CA LYS A 145 -1.92 17.09 29.70
C LYS A 145 -1.67 17.96 30.92
N LYS A 146 -1.22 17.36 32.01
CA LYS A 146 -1.02 17.98 33.33
C LYS A 146 -0.08 19.18 33.29
N GLU A 147 0.94 19.12 32.43
CA GLU A 147 1.95 20.17 32.25
C GLU A 147 1.34 21.54 31.88
N ALA A 148 0.24 21.53 31.12
CA ALA A 148 -0.48 22.75 30.73
C ALA A 148 -1.09 23.51 31.92
N TYR A 149 -1.25 22.85 33.07
CA TYR A 149 -1.90 23.38 34.28
C TYR A 149 -0.93 23.56 35.44
N GLN A 150 0.35 23.32 35.24
CA GLN A 150 1.39 23.33 36.25
C GLN A 150 2.53 24.30 35.96
N GLY A 151 2.22 25.46 35.38
CA GLY A 151 3.18 26.54 35.17
C GLY A 151 3.77 27.06 36.48
N LYS A 152 4.77 27.94 36.37
CA LYS A 152 5.45 28.56 37.53
C LYS A 152 4.48 29.23 38.50
N VAL A 153 3.44 29.84 37.97
CA VAL A 153 2.34 30.46 38.74
C VAL A 153 1.06 29.73 38.39
N VAL A 154 0.42 29.10 39.35
CA VAL A 154 -0.83 28.32 39.16
C VAL A 154 -1.96 29.09 39.83
N HIS A 155 -3.11 29.20 39.17
CA HIS A 155 -4.30 29.83 39.74
C HIS A 155 -4.71 29.13 41.03
N ALA A 156 -4.90 29.88 42.10
CA ALA A 156 -5.15 29.31 43.44
C ALA A 156 -6.34 28.35 43.47
N VAL A 157 -7.42 28.65 42.72
CA VAL A 157 -8.63 27.81 42.63
C VAL A 157 -8.34 26.42 42.12
N LEU A 158 -7.37 26.24 41.20
CA LEU A 158 -7.01 24.92 40.69
C LEU A 158 -6.37 24.04 41.76
N ARG A 159 -5.63 24.64 42.69
CA ARG A 159 -4.99 23.91 43.79
C ARG A 159 -5.99 23.47 44.84
N LYS A 160 -7.01 24.32 45.13
CA LYS A 160 -7.95 24.17 46.22
C LYS A 160 -9.21 23.42 45.80
N ASP A 161 -9.89 23.92 44.78
CA ASP A 161 -11.25 23.53 44.42
C ASP A 161 -11.35 22.75 43.09
N GLY A 162 -10.29 22.81 42.30
CA GLY A 162 -10.15 22.03 41.03
C GLY A 162 -10.93 22.58 39.85
N CYS A 163 -10.97 21.80 38.79
CA CYS A 163 -11.47 22.22 37.49
C CYS A 163 -12.97 22.55 37.46
N ARG A 164 -13.76 21.87 38.30
CA ARG A 164 -15.23 21.94 38.27
C ARG A 164 -15.82 23.25 38.86
N VAL A 165 -15.00 24.08 39.42
CA VAL A 165 -15.43 25.44 39.86
C VAL A 165 -15.77 26.31 38.65
N CYS A 166 -15.03 26.10 37.56
CA CYS A 166 -15.18 26.87 36.33
C CYS A 166 -15.80 26.05 35.19
N HIS A 167 -15.63 24.73 35.16
CA HIS A 167 -16.08 23.88 34.08
C HIS A 167 -17.15 22.86 34.49
N ASN A 168 -18.16 22.67 33.63
CA ASN A 168 -19.09 21.58 33.72
C ASN A 168 -18.55 20.39 32.85
N PRO A 169 -18.21 19.25 33.47
CA PRO A 169 -17.56 18.15 32.73
C PRO A 169 -18.47 17.41 31.73
N HIS A 170 -19.78 17.63 31.78
CA HIS A 170 -20.71 16.94 30.88
C HIS A 170 -21.13 17.83 29.70
N SER A 171 -21.81 18.93 29.97
CA SER A 171 -22.23 19.88 28.93
C SER A 171 -22.47 21.30 29.52
N SER A 172 -22.47 22.29 28.66
CA SER A 172 -22.71 23.68 29.02
C SER A 172 -23.35 24.46 27.86
N THR A 173 -23.93 25.60 28.17
CA THR A 173 -24.29 26.64 27.19
C THR A 173 -23.05 27.39 26.70
N GLU A 174 -22.04 27.50 27.54
CA GLU A 174 -20.85 28.29 27.29
C GLU A 174 -19.76 27.49 26.57
N ALA A 175 -18.92 28.20 25.79
CA ALA A 175 -17.71 27.63 25.22
C ALA A 175 -16.79 27.08 26.30
N ASP A 176 -15.91 26.15 25.93
CA ASP A 176 -14.96 25.51 26.83
C ASP A 176 -15.64 24.83 28.06
N LEU A 177 -16.93 24.51 27.95
CA LEU A 177 -17.75 23.93 29.02
C LEU A 177 -17.78 24.79 30.31
N LEU A 178 -17.68 26.11 30.22
CA LEU A 178 -17.72 26.98 31.39
C LEU A 178 -19.10 26.97 32.03
N VAL A 179 -19.14 27.16 33.37
CA VAL A 179 -20.40 27.25 34.14
C VAL A 179 -21.11 28.60 33.96
N LYS A 180 -20.40 29.62 33.48
CA LYS A 180 -20.87 30.96 33.13
C LYS A 180 -20.02 31.53 32.00
N ALA A 181 -20.46 32.59 31.34
CA ALA A 181 -19.67 33.34 30.38
C ALA A 181 -18.33 33.83 31.01
N LYS A 182 -17.27 33.91 30.20
CA LYS A 182 -15.86 34.07 30.64
C LYS A 182 -15.69 35.24 31.64
N THR A 183 -16.02 36.46 31.24
CA THR A 183 -15.80 37.63 32.10
C THR A 183 -16.67 37.60 33.37
N PRO A 184 -18.00 37.37 33.32
CA PRO A 184 -18.82 37.15 34.50
C PRO A 184 -18.35 36.04 35.43
N LEU A 185 -17.75 34.98 34.91
CA LEU A 185 -17.16 33.90 35.70
C LEU A 185 -15.98 34.43 36.52
N CYS A 186 -15.08 35.17 35.90
CA CYS A 186 -13.92 35.74 36.59
C CYS A 186 -14.35 36.75 37.67
N LEU A 187 -15.30 37.64 37.34
CA LEU A 187 -15.82 38.67 38.22
C LEU A 187 -16.65 38.13 39.41
N SER A 188 -17.04 36.84 39.37
CA SER A 188 -17.69 36.24 40.56
C SER A 188 -16.74 36.12 41.79
N CYS A 189 -15.44 36.22 41.57
CA CYS A 189 -14.42 36.19 42.63
C CYS A 189 -13.48 37.40 42.60
N HIS A 190 -13.27 38.03 41.43
CA HIS A 190 -12.42 39.19 41.25
C HIS A 190 -13.28 40.47 41.19
N ASP A 191 -13.27 41.25 42.27
CA ASP A 191 -14.08 42.45 42.37
C ASP A 191 -13.41 43.64 41.66
N PRO A 192 -14.00 44.19 40.56
CA PRO A 192 -13.45 45.32 39.83
C PRO A 192 -13.62 46.64 40.58
N GLY A 193 -14.46 46.68 41.60
CA GLY A 193 -14.65 47.84 42.47
C GLY A 193 -13.46 48.08 43.42
N LYS A 194 -12.62 47.08 43.69
CA LYS A 194 -11.45 47.23 44.55
C LYS A 194 -10.41 48.15 43.93
N GLY A 195 -9.95 49.14 44.68
CA GLY A 195 -8.91 50.11 44.28
C GLY A 195 -7.62 49.39 43.80
N SER A 196 -7.26 48.29 44.46
CA SER A 196 -6.10 47.46 44.02
C SER A 196 -6.28 46.84 42.64
N PHE A 197 -7.50 46.40 42.31
CA PHE A 197 -7.81 45.88 40.98
C PHE A 197 -7.65 46.96 39.90
N ARG A 198 -8.28 48.12 40.11
CA ARG A 198 -8.19 49.26 39.20
C ARG A 198 -6.76 49.74 39.00
N LYS A 199 -6.00 49.97 40.09
CA LYS A 199 -4.61 50.37 40.01
C LYS A 199 -3.72 49.40 39.26
N THR A 200 -4.00 48.09 39.40
CA THR A 200 -3.25 47.06 38.67
C THR A 200 -3.51 47.12 37.17
N HIS A 201 -4.66 47.63 36.76
CA HIS A 201 -5.05 47.74 35.35
C HIS A 201 -4.99 49.20 34.83
N GLY A 202 -4.14 50.05 35.41
CA GLY A 202 -3.95 51.42 34.96
C GLY A 202 -5.21 52.29 35.03
N ASN A 203 -6.19 51.91 35.86
CA ASN A 203 -7.52 52.52 36.02
C ASN A 203 -8.44 52.37 34.78
N TYR A 204 -8.04 51.61 33.75
CA TYR A 204 -8.91 51.33 32.61
C TYR A 204 -10.06 50.40 33.00
N PRO A 205 -11.26 50.55 32.37
CA PRO A 205 -12.46 49.77 32.70
C PRO A 205 -12.41 48.36 32.04
N VAL A 206 -11.39 47.57 32.44
CA VAL A 206 -11.09 46.25 31.85
C VAL A 206 -12.15 45.18 32.13
N GLU A 207 -13.04 45.39 33.08
CA GLU A 207 -14.18 44.54 33.40
C GLU A 207 -15.17 44.40 32.24
N SER A 208 -15.15 45.31 31.28
CA SER A 208 -15.92 45.24 30.05
C SER A 208 -15.25 44.38 28.95
N LYS A 209 -14.02 43.94 29.17
CA LYS A 209 -13.19 43.23 28.21
C LYS A 209 -12.94 41.77 28.62
N SER A 210 -12.37 41.00 27.70
CA SER A 210 -12.02 39.62 27.98
C SER A 210 -10.76 39.51 28.83
N CYS A 211 -10.89 39.06 30.08
CA CYS A 211 -9.77 38.83 30.97
C CYS A 211 -8.73 37.86 30.37
N THR A 212 -9.21 36.85 29.64
CA THR A 212 -8.36 35.86 28.99
C THR A 212 -7.64 36.39 27.74
N GLY A 213 -7.85 37.64 27.35
CA GLY A 213 -7.01 38.35 26.39
C GLY A 213 -5.57 38.48 26.87
N CYS A 214 -5.39 38.80 28.14
CA CYS A 214 -4.07 39.02 28.77
C CYS A 214 -3.66 37.90 29.73
N HIS A 215 -4.63 37.27 30.42
CA HIS A 215 -4.37 36.28 31.46
C HIS A 215 -4.61 34.85 30.98
N ASP A 216 -3.79 33.91 31.49
CA ASP A 216 -4.07 32.47 31.42
C ASP A 216 -4.83 32.08 32.70
N PRO A 217 -6.07 31.60 32.62
CA PRO A 217 -6.88 31.28 33.79
C PRO A 217 -6.41 30.04 34.55
N HIS A 218 -5.50 29.28 34.03
CA HIS A 218 -5.02 28.04 34.64
C HIS A 218 -3.64 28.20 35.26
N SER A 219 -2.64 28.47 34.45
CA SER A 219 -1.27 28.64 34.93
C SER A 219 -0.41 29.43 33.94
N SER A 220 0.63 30.06 34.41
CA SER A 220 1.54 30.84 33.59
C SER A 220 2.97 30.78 34.08
N SER A 221 3.92 31.12 33.23
CA SER A 221 5.31 31.38 33.59
C SER A 221 5.50 32.77 34.25
N ARG A 222 4.50 33.67 34.10
CA ARG A 222 4.55 35.06 34.54
C ARG A 222 3.69 35.32 35.80
N LYS A 223 4.08 36.29 36.60
CA LYS A 223 3.26 36.77 37.74
C LYS A 223 1.88 37.23 37.26
N MET A 224 0.90 37.24 38.17
CA MET A 224 -0.50 37.60 37.90
C MET A 224 -1.16 36.80 36.79
N LEU A 225 -0.63 35.63 36.47
CA LEU A 225 -1.14 34.77 35.38
C LEU A 225 -1.15 35.46 34.00
N LEU A 226 -0.30 36.46 33.75
CA LEU A 226 -0.14 37.01 32.41
C LEU A 226 0.32 35.90 31.47
N LYS A 227 -0.18 35.91 30.26
CA LYS A 227 0.24 34.93 29.24
C LYS A 227 1.75 34.94 29.02
N ALA A 228 2.32 33.83 28.55
CA ALA A 228 3.76 33.60 28.46
C ALA A 228 4.51 34.69 27.66
N SER A 229 3.92 35.19 26.60
CA SER A 229 4.39 36.34 25.82
C SER A 229 3.46 37.51 26.09
N ALA A 230 3.91 38.49 26.80
CA ALA A 230 3.18 39.73 27.08
C ALA A 230 4.00 40.90 26.55
N HIS A 231 3.34 41.84 25.89
CA HIS A 231 3.96 43.05 25.34
C HIS A 231 4.48 43.95 26.47
N ASP A 232 5.64 44.55 26.32
CA ASP A 232 6.27 45.32 27.38
C ASP A 232 5.37 46.44 27.91
N PRO A 233 4.67 47.28 27.09
CA PRO A 233 3.72 48.26 27.59
C PRO A 233 2.62 47.68 28.51
N VAL A 234 2.17 46.44 28.21
CA VAL A 234 1.16 45.76 29.07
C VAL A 234 1.76 45.32 30.41
N VAL A 235 3.00 44.82 30.38
CA VAL A 235 3.73 44.44 31.63
C VAL A 235 4.00 45.64 32.49
N GLU A 236 4.35 46.78 31.91
CA GLU A 236 4.64 48.07 32.55
C GLU A 236 3.39 48.85 32.92
N LYS A 237 2.20 48.41 32.42
CA LYS A 237 0.89 49.08 32.59
C LYS A 237 0.81 50.44 31.87
N SER A 238 1.62 50.66 30.86
CA SER A 238 1.64 51.86 30.03
C SER A 238 0.59 51.76 28.94
N CYS A 239 -0.68 51.63 29.34
CA CYS A 239 -1.79 51.46 28.40
C CYS A 239 -1.98 52.67 27.49
N ASP A 240 -1.66 53.86 28.02
CA ASP A 240 -1.70 55.18 27.38
C ASP A 240 -0.69 55.33 26.24
N ALA A 241 0.31 54.46 26.16
CA ALA A 241 1.21 54.37 24.98
C ALA A 241 0.46 54.06 23.67
N CYS A 242 -0.71 53.40 23.76
CA CYS A 242 -1.49 52.97 22.60
C CYS A 242 -2.96 53.41 22.66
N HIS A 243 -3.46 53.72 23.84
CA HIS A 243 -4.87 53.99 24.10
C HIS A 243 -5.08 55.40 24.69
N PRO A 244 -6.22 56.06 24.37
CA PRO A 244 -6.60 57.29 25.07
C PRO A 244 -6.70 57.10 26.59
N PRO A 245 -6.63 58.19 27.41
CA PRO A 245 -6.77 58.10 28.84
C PRO A 245 -7.99 57.29 29.33
N PRO A 246 -7.92 56.65 30.52
CA PRO A 246 -8.97 55.76 31.03
C PRO A 246 -10.34 56.40 31.24
N ASP A 247 -10.38 57.71 31.43
CA ASP A 247 -11.58 58.54 31.57
C ASP A 247 -12.15 59.07 30.23
N SER A 248 -11.52 58.78 29.10
CA SER A 248 -11.99 59.17 27.79
C SER A 248 -13.30 58.43 27.41
N LYS A 249 -14.06 58.98 26.44
CA LYS A 249 -15.27 58.33 25.91
C LYS A 249 -14.97 56.97 25.27
N THR A 250 -13.78 56.77 24.75
CA THR A 250 -13.35 55.57 24.04
C THR A 250 -11.98 55.09 24.53
N PRO A 251 -11.87 54.68 25.82
CA PRO A 251 -10.56 54.40 26.43
C PRO A 251 -9.80 53.22 25.80
N PHE A 252 -10.47 52.39 25.00
CA PHE A 252 -9.83 51.29 24.31
C PHE A 252 -9.74 51.48 22.78
N ALA A 253 -9.98 52.68 22.27
CA ALA A 253 -9.65 53.02 20.89
C ALA A 253 -8.12 53.01 20.72
N ALA A 254 -7.63 52.66 19.53
CA ALA A 254 -6.22 52.82 19.21
C ALA A 254 -5.93 54.32 18.90
N SER A 255 -4.83 54.84 19.38
CA SER A 255 -4.41 56.23 19.11
C SER A 255 -4.04 56.47 17.64
N GLU A 256 -3.58 55.42 16.96
CA GLU A 256 -3.25 55.38 15.54
C GLU A 256 -3.76 54.10 14.90
N GLN A 257 -3.91 54.07 13.56
CA GLN A 257 -4.40 52.89 12.82
C GLN A 257 -3.26 52.12 12.16
N GLY A 258 -3.44 50.77 12.11
CA GLY A 258 -2.57 49.85 11.38
C GLY A 258 -1.11 49.89 11.82
N GLY A 259 -0.21 49.73 10.89
CA GLY A 259 1.24 49.66 11.13
C GLY A 259 1.83 50.94 11.73
N LYS A 260 1.21 52.13 11.52
CA LYS A 260 1.68 53.39 12.05
C LYS A 260 1.82 53.40 13.58
N LEU A 261 0.86 52.79 14.29
CA LEU A 261 0.93 52.66 15.75
C LEU A 261 2.15 51.82 16.16
N CYS A 262 2.39 50.73 15.49
CA CYS A 262 3.49 49.82 15.81
C CYS A 262 4.86 50.43 15.50
N TYR A 263 4.98 51.17 14.40
CA TYR A 263 6.24 51.79 13.96
C TYR A 263 6.70 52.96 14.84
N GLN A 264 5.89 53.43 15.76
CA GLN A 264 6.35 54.40 16.78
C GLN A 264 7.47 53.82 17.66
N CYS A 265 7.50 52.49 17.84
CA CYS A 265 8.51 51.80 18.66
C CYS A 265 9.27 50.74 17.86
N HIS A 266 8.61 50.09 16.89
CA HIS A 266 9.20 49.04 16.06
C HIS A 266 9.78 49.62 14.77
N ASP A 267 11.10 49.57 14.62
CA ASP A 267 11.81 50.07 13.44
C ASP A 267 11.34 49.34 12.15
N GLU A 268 10.61 50.05 11.32
CA GLU A 268 10.06 49.54 10.05
C GLU A 268 11.18 49.05 9.11
N ALA A 269 12.32 49.77 9.07
CA ALA A 269 13.44 49.40 8.23
C ALA A 269 14.05 48.05 8.63
N LYS A 270 14.17 47.82 9.95
CA LYS A 270 14.64 46.51 10.46
C LYS A 270 13.66 45.38 10.15
N LEU A 271 12.37 45.62 10.26
CA LEU A 271 11.36 44.61 9.93
C LEU A 271 11.34 44.28 8.42
N LYS A 272 11.64 45.30 7.58
CA LYS A 272 11.78 45.15 6.11
C LYS A 272 13.16 44.67 5.66
N ALA A 273 14.16 44.65 6.54
CA ALA A 273 15.54 44.25 6.18
C ALA A 273 15.67 42.83 5.61
N GLY A 274 14.63 42.03 5.68
CA GLY A 274 14.56 40.71 5.09
C GLY A 274 14.55 40.70 3.55
N GLY A 275 14.22 41.81 2.88
CA GLY A 275 14.17 41.93 1.43
C GLY A 275 13.05 42.80 0.89
N THR A 276 12.95 42.90 -0.42
CA THR A 276 11.99 43.74 -1.15
C THR A 276 10.64 43.06 -1.42
N VAL A 277 10.57 41.75 -1.32
CA VAL A 277 9.32 40.98 -1.45
C VAL A 277 8.63 40.98 -0.09
N LEU A 278 7.54 41.73 0.03
CA LEU A 278 6.79 41.85 1.26
C LEU A 278 5.63 40.84 1.28
N HIS A 279 5.33 40.30 2.47
CA HIS A 279 4.08 39.58 2.70
C HIS A 279 2.92 40.60 2.69
N ASN A 280 1.85 40.32 1.97
CA ASN A 280 0.78 41.31 1.77
C ASN A 280 0.23 41.91 3.07
N PRO A 281 -0.16 41.12 4.12
CA PRO A 281 -0.62 41.69 5.38
C PRO A 281 0.44 42.61 6.06
N PHE A 282 1.70 42.20 6.03
CA PHE A 282 2.79 43.00 6.55
C PHE A 282 3.00 44.28 5.75
N GLY A 283 2.98 44.20 4.41
CA GLY A 283 3.08 45.36 3.53
C GLY A 283 1.93 46.34 3.70
N GLY A 284 0.75 45.86 4.00
CA GLY A 284 -0.46 46.64 4.33
C GLY A 284 -0.50 47.21 5.78
N GLY A 285 0.48 46.85 6.61
CA GLY A 285 0.49 47.28 8.01
C GLY A 285 -0.52 46.54 8.90
N GLU A 286 -0.99 45.36 8.46
CA GLU A 286 -1.99 44.54 9.16
C GLU A 286 -1.33 43.64 10.24
N CYS A 287 -0.57 44.25 11.15
CA CYS A 287 0.21 43.52 12.15
C CYS A 287 -0.66 42.60 13.02
N LEU A 288 -1.87 43.07 13.33
CA LEU A 288 -2.83 42.34 14.19
C LEU A 288 -3.47 41.13 13.55
N SER A 289 -3.28 40.93 12.25
CA SER A 289 -3.68 39.67 11.58
C SER A 289 -2.87 38.47 12.07
N CYS A 290 -1.67 38.74 12.62
CA CYS A 290 -0.75 37.69 13.10
C CYS A 290 -0.38 37.83 14.56
N HIS A 291 -0.34 39.09 15.09
CA HIS A 291 0.10 39.38 16.45
C HIS A 291 -1.06 39.84 17.34
N ASP A 292 -1.07 39.40 18.61
CA ASP A 292 -1.89 39.97 19.66
C ASP A 292 -1.09 41.10 20.33
N PRO A 293 -1.57 42.36 20.30
CA PRO A 293 -0.80 43.49 20.80
C PRO A 293 -0.67 43.51 22.31
N HIS A 294 -1.42 42.71 23.05
CA HIS A 294 -1.41 42.71 24.52
C HIS A 294 -0.64 41.53 25.09
N ALA A 295 -1.11 40.29 24.84
CA ALA A 295 -0.46 39.10 25.34
C ALA A 295 -0.91 37.83 24.59
N SER A 296 0.00 36.92 24.43
CA SER A 296 -0.23 35.63 23.77
C SER A 296 0.37 34.48 24.59
N ALA A 297 -0.21 33.31 24.45
CA ALA A 297 0.40 32.06 24.88
C ALA A 297 1.59 31.64 24.00
N ASN A 298 1.72 32.25 22.82
CA ASN A 298 2.74 31.91 21.83
C ASN A 298 3.88 32.94 21.84
N PRO A 299 5.13 32.51 21.51
CA PRO A 299 6.25 33.45 21.40
C PRO A 299 5.96 34.56 20.38
N ASN A 300 6.64 35.71 20.57
CA ASN A 300 6.52 36.89 19.69
C ASN A 300 5.09 37.42 19.57
N LEU A 301 4.27 37.25 20.57
CA LEU A 301 2.87 37.69 20.59
C LEU A 301 2.03 37.12 19.44
N LEU A 302 2.38 35.98 18.90
CA LEU A 302 1.61 35.38 17.82
C LEU A 302 0.22 34.95 18.29
N ALA A 303 -0.82 35.31 17.54
CA ALA A 303 -2.21 34.98 17.86
C ALA A 303 -2.46 33.47 17.92
N ARG A 304 -1.72 32.69 17.12
CA ARG A 304 -1.79 31.22 17.09
C ARG A 304 -0.40 30.58 17.02
N LYS A 305 -0.33 29.31 17.38
CA LYS A 305 0.92 28.53 17.39
C LYS A 305 1.23 27.92 16.05
N GLY A 306 2.48 28.10 15.59
CA GLY A 306 3.04 27.38 14.44
C GLY A 306 2.24 27.58 13.15
N ASN A 307 2.06 26.52 12.39
CA ASN A 307 1.36 26.56 11.10
C ASN A 307 -0.10 27.01 11.21
N GLY A 308 -0.76 26.79 12.36
CA GLY A 308 -2.13 27.20 12.60
C GLY A 308 -2.41 28.68 12.38
N LEU A 309 -1.38 29.53 12.49
CA LEU A 309 -1.47 30.94 12.16
C LEU A 309 -1.56 31.17 10.64
N CYS A 310 -0.73 30.45 9.89
CA CYS A 310 -0.62 30.63 8.43
C CYS A 310 -1.84 30.09 7.70
N VAL A 311 -2.35 28.93 8.11
CA VAL A 311 -3.46 28.24 7.42
C VAL A 311 -4.82 28.93 7.57
N GLU A 312 -4.96 29.92 8.43
CA GLU A 312 -6.18 30.74 8.48
C GLU A 312 -6.45 31.46 7.16
N CYS A 313 -5.39 31.89 6.49
CA CYS A 313 -5.47 32.52 5.17
C CYS A 313 -5.02 31.55 4.06
N HIS A 314 -4.09 30.66 4.36
CA HIS A 314 -3.53 29.67 3.44
C HIS A 314 -4.15 28.26 3.68
N GLY A 315 -5.47 28.18 3.80
CA GLY A 315 -6.22 26.96 4.15
C GLY A 315 -6.04 25.80 3.16
N GLU A 316 -5.61 26.08 1.93
CA GLU A 316 -5.30 25.03 0.97
C GLU A 316 -4.12 24.15 1.42
N GLN A 317 -3.22 24.70 2.24
CA GLN A 317 -2.05 24.00 2.77
C GLN A 317 -2.39 23.12 3.99
N GLU A 318 -3.59 23.26 4.56
CA GLU A 318 -4.08 22.43 5.66
C GLU A 318 -4.70 21.11 5.20
N LYS A 319 -5.01 20.98 3.91
CA LYS A 319 -5.62 19.76 3.37
C LYS A 319 -4.71 18.57 3.68
N PRO A 320 -5.26 17.52 4.33
CA PRO A 320 -4.47 16.34 4.64
C PRO A 320 -4.02 15.66 3.34
N VAL A 321 -2.75 15.34 3.26
CA VAL A 321 -2.14 14.61 2.15
C VAL A 321 -1.50 13.34 2.68
N ALA A 322 -1.49 12.28 1.88
CA ALA A 322 -0.95 10.98 2.28
C ALA A 322 0.56 11.05 2.56
N ASN A 323 1.28 11.90 1.84
CA ASN A 323 2.73 12.09 1.98
C ASN A 323 3.04 13.58 2.25
N GLY A 324 2.93 13.98 3.51
CA GLY A 324 3.31 15.33 3.94
C GLY A 324 4.83 15.52 3.94
N HIS A 325 5.30 16.71 3.55
CA HIS A 325 6.71 17.04 3.68
C HIS A 325 7.05 17.26 5.16
N ALA A 326 8.04 16.54 5.67
CA ALA A 326 8.38 16.54 7.10
C ALA A 326 8.73 17.94 7.64
N ALA A 327 9.34 18.79 6.82
CA ALA A 327 9.67 20.18 7.20
C ALA A 327 8.43 21.03 7.50
N VAL A 328 7.30 20.74 6.83
CA VAL A 328 6.01 21.43 7.08
C VAL A 328 5.37 20.94 8.36
N ALA A 329 5.46 19.65 8.66
CA ALA A 329 4.81 19.02 9.81
C ALA A 329 5.60 19.14 11.12
N LYS A 330 6.91 19.38 11.06
CA LYS A 330 7.83 19.36 12.22
C LYS A 330 8.67 20.64 12.31
N GLY A 331 9.31 20.84 13.45
CA GLY A 331 10.25 21.94 13.68
C GLY A 331 9.58 23.32 13.58
N LYS A 332 10.08 24.17 12.69
CA LYS A 332 9.57 25.52 12.46
C LYS A 332 8.36 25.57 11.52
N GLY A 333 7.92 24.43 10.98
CA GLY A 333 6.80 24.37 10.04
C GLY A 333 7.04 25.22 8.80
N CYS A 334 6.07 26.04 8.43
CA CYS A 334 6.15 26.96 7.28
C CYS A 334 7.39 27.85 7.31
N LEU A 335 7.82 28.28 8.50
CA LEU A 335 8.99 29.14 8.71
C LEU A 335 10.33 28.40 8.48
N SER A 336 10.32 27.11 8.18
CA SER A 336 11.51 26.40 7.73
C SER A 336 11.95 26.87 6.34
N CYS A 337 11.00 27.33 5.53
CA CYS A 337 11.22 27.73 4.14
C CYS A 337 10.83 29.18 3.87
N HIS A 338 9.89 29.76 4.65
CA HIS A 338 9.34 31.10 4.41
C HIS A 338 9.70 32.10 5.51
N LYS A 339 9.90 33.37 5.12
CA LYS A 339 9.98 34.52 6.04
C LYS A 339 8.60 35.19 6.08
N PRO A 340 8.05 35.46 7.30
CA PRO A 340 6.68 35.93 7.41
C PRO A 340 6.48 37.42 7.07
N HIS A 341 7.52 38.25 7.15
CA HIS A 341 7.44 39.70 6.91
C HIS A 341 7.96 40.09 5.52
N ALA A 342 9.24 39.85 5.26
CA ALA A 342 9.91 40.26 4.05
C ALA A 342 11.01 39.25 3.66
N ALA A 343 11.24 39.07 2.37
CA ALA A 343 12.31 38.25 1.85
C ALA A 343 12.91 38.84 0.57
N VAL A 344 14.11 38.40 0.23
CA VAL A 344 14.74 38.70 -1.06
C VAL A 344 14.13 37.84 -2.18
N ASN A 345 13.74 36.63 -1.84
CA ASN A 345 13.30 35.67 -2.85
C ASN A 345 11.78 35.66 -3.01
N LYS A 346 11.32 35.48 -4.25
CA LYS A 346 9.91 35.32 -4.59
C LYS A 346 9.28 34.20 -3.72
N GLY A 347 7.99 34.38 -3.36
CA GLY A 347 7.31 33.46 -2.47
C GLY A 347 7.79 33.51 -1.03
N LEU A 348 8.48 34.61 -0.63
CA LEU A 348 9.01 34.81 0.72
C LEU A 348 9.99 33.72 1.17
N LEU A 349 10.71 33.10 0.24
CA LEU A 349 11.63 32.01 0.56
C LEU A 349 12.91 32.52 1.26
N VAL A 350 13.39 31.75 2.25
CA VAL A 350 14.63 32.06 3.00
C VAL A 350 15.90 31.92 2.16
N ALA A 351 15.85 31.13 1.07
CA ALA A 351 16.92 30.93 0.10
C ALA A 351 16.34 30.68 -1.29
N LYS A 352 17.16 30.82 -2.34
CA LYS A 352 16.75 30.55 -3.73
C LYS A 352 16.65 29.08 -4.02
N ASP A 353 15.59 28.71 -4.76
CA ASP A 353 15.46 27.45 -5.52
C ASP A 353 16.07 26.21 -4.82
N ALA A 354 17.02 25.57 -5.48
CA ALA A 354 17.65 24.35 -5.00
C ALA A 354 18.46 24.52 -3.71
N GLU A 355 19.05 25.70 -3.45
CA GLU A 355 19.82 25.93 -2.23
C GLU A 355 18.95 25.79 -0.98
N LEU A 356 17.69 26.20 -1.09
CA LEU A 356 16.70 25.96 -0.03
C LEU A 356 16.55 24.47 0.25
N CYS A 357 16.36 23.67 -0.80
CA CYS A 357 16.17 22.22 -0.65
C CYS A 357 17.45 21.53 -0.15
N TYR A 358 18.61 21.91 -0.67
CA TYR A 358 19.91 21.32 -0.33
C TYR A 358 20.34 21.61 1.11
N SER A 359 19.79 22.63 1.77
CA SER A 359 20.07 22.88 3.18
C SER A 359 19.72 21.71 4.09
N CYS A 360 18.77 20.86 3.66
CA CYS A 360 18.34 19.66 4.36
C CYS A 360 18.62 18.37 3.56
N HIS A 361 18.62 18.45 2.22
CA HIS A 361 18.76 17.31 1.32
C HIS A 361 20.19 17.15 0.77
N ALA A 362 21.20 17.12 1.66
CA ALA A 362 22.62 17.01 1.29
C ALA A 362 22.95 15.75 0.45
N LYS A 363 22.30 14.62 0.74
CA LYS A 363 22.47 13.39 -0.06
C LYS A 363 21.97 13.56 -1.49
N VAL A 364 20.90 14.31 -1.69
CA VAL A 364 20.38 14.61 -3.03
C VAL A 364 21.32 15.58 -3.75
N LYS A 365 21.85 16.58 -3.04
CA LYS A 365 22.87 17.50 -3.59
C LYS A 365 24.10 16.75 -4.13
N ALA A 366 24.49 15.63 -3.51
CA ALA A 366 25.61 14.83 -3.96
C ALA A 366 25.46 14.32 -5.41
N ASN A 367 24.24 14.12 -5.89
CA ASN A 367 23.99 13.71 -7.28
C ASN A 367 24.43 14.77 -8.34
N LEU A 368 24.71 16.01 -7.93
CA LEU A 368 25.32 17.00 -8.81
C LEU A 368 26.77 16.64 -9.22
N LYS A 369 27.37 15.66 -8.56
CA LYS A 369 28.70 15.13 -8.91
C LYS A 369 28.64 13.93 -9.86
N SER A 370 27.46 13.40 -10.14
CA SER A 370 27.29 12.27 -11.05
C SER A 370 27.71 12.62 -12.47
N LYS A 371 28.26 11.66 -13.22
CA LYS A 371 28.71 11.84 -14.61
C LYS A 371 27.57 12.26 -15.54
N THR A 372 26.39 11.69 -15.35
CA THR A 372 25.18 12.03 -16.09
C THR A 372 24.18 12.67 -15.15
N GLN A 373 23.81 13.90 -15.41
CA GLN A 373 22.84 14.64 -14.62
C GLN A 373 21.55 14.84 -15.40
N HIS A 374 20.42 14.78 -14.72
CA HIS A 374 19.14 15.14 -15.29
C HIS A 374 19.04 16.68 -15.33
N GLU A 375 18.77 17.23 -16.49
CA GLU A 375 18.82 18.67 -16.72
C GLU A 375 17.94 19.49 -15.78
N PRO A 376 16.64 19.15 -15.52
CA PRO A 376 15.84 19.85 -14.52
C PRO A 376 16.45 19.82 -13.12
N PHE A 377 17.10 18.72 -12.73
CA PHE A 377 17.77 18.61 -11.45
C PHE A 377 19.03 19.48 -11.38
N SER A 378 19.87 19.47 -12.41
CA SER A 378 21.10 20.29 -12.44
C SER A 378 20.81 21.79 -12.41
N ARG A 379 19.67 22.22 -12.96
CA ARG A 379 19.19 23.61 -12.86
C ARG A 379 18.49 23.92 -11.54
N GLY A 380 18.31 22.95 -10.64
CA GLY A 380 17.63 23.15 -9.38
C GLY A 380 16.11 23.24 -9.45
N ALA A 381 15.49 22.81 -10.54
CA ALA A 381 14.04 22.85 -10.75
C ALA A 381 13.28 21.76 -9.96
N CYS A 382 13.55 21.62 -8.66
CA CYS A 382 12.99 20.57 -7.81
C CYS A 382 11.46 20.54 -7.83
N SER A 383 10.83 21.71 -7.78
CA SER A 383 9.38 21.87 -7.77
C SER A 383 8.70 21.56 -9.11
N SER A 384 9.44 21.32 -10.19
CA SER A 384 8.87 20.83 -11.45
C SER A 384 8.33 19.40 -11.29
N CYS A 385 8.93 18.60 -10.43
CA CYS A 385 8.56 17.21 -10.17
C CYS A 385 7.93 17.00 -8.79
N HIS A 386 8.38 17.75 -7.78
CA HIS A 386 7.97 17.60 -6.38
C HIS A 386 7.05 18.74 -5.93
N ASN A 387 6.09 18.42 -5.03
CA ASN A 387 5.33 19.43 -4.30
C ASN A 387 5.98 19.62 -2.91
N PRO A 388 6.62 20.78 -2.65
CA PRO A 388 7.34 21.02 -1.39
C PRO A 388 6.44 21.06 -0.15
N HIS A 389 5.13 21.21 -0.30
CA HIS A 389 4.19 21.17 0.82
C HIS A 389 3.69 19.75 1.14
N GLY A 390 3.76 18.85 0.20
CA GLY A 390 3.29 17.47 0.30
C GLY A 390 2.36 17.08 -0.85
N SER A 391 2.08 15.81 -1.02
CA SER A 391 1.13 15.29 -1.99
C SER A 391 0.58 13.93 -1.57
N ASP A 392 -0.42 13.42 -2.28
CA ASP A 392 -0.94 12.07 -2.06
C ASP A 392 -0.03 10.98 -2.66
N LEU A 393 1.01 11.39 -3.40
CA LEU A 393 1.89 10.48 -4.11
C LEU A 393 3.22 10.27 -3.37
N PRO A 394 3.82 9.08 -3.47
CA PRO A 394 5.12 8.80 -2.88
C PRO A 394 6.18 9.82 -3.30
N ARG A 395 7.13 10.09 -2.38
CA ARG A 395 8.21 11.07 -2.63
C ARG A 395 7.71 12.48 -2.93
N ILE A 396 6.48 12.80 -2.51
CA ILE A 396 5.84 14.10 -2.75
C ILE A 396 5.85 14.55 -4.21
N LEU A 397 5.68 13.62 -5.14
CA LEU A 397 5.54 13.95 -6.56
C LEU A 397 4.26 14.75 -6.82
N ARG A 398 4.30 15.65 -7.81
CA ARG A 398 3.14 16.48 -8.19
C ARG A 398 2.04 15.69 -8.90
N ASP A 399 2.43 14.66 -9.64
CA ASP A 399 1.54 13.73 -10.32
C ASP A 399 2.18 12.33 -10.31
N ARG A 400 1.50 11.33 -10.84
CA ARG A 400 2.05 9.98 -11.04
C ARG A 400 3.40 10.08 -11.75
N GLU A 401 4.33 9.21 -11.38
CA GLU A 401 5.72 9.26 -11.86
C GLU A 401 5.80 9.30 -13.40
N ASP A 402 5.02 8.48 -14.09
CA ASP A 402 4.95 8.47 -15.56
C ASP A 402 4.47 9.82 -16.13
N LYS A 403 3.43 10.40 -15.54
CA LYS A 403 2.92 11.70 -15.99
C LYS A 403 3.90 12.84 -15.76
N VAL A 404 4.60 12.82 -14.63
CA VAL A 404 5.68 13.78 -14.34
C VAL A 404 6.76 13.68 -15.43
N CYS A 405 7.18 12.46 -15.78
CA CYS A 405 8.18 12.23 -16.81
C CYS A 405 7.67 12.64 -18.21
N TYR A 406 6.47 12.19 -18.57
CA TYR A 406 5.89 12.49 -19.90
C TYR A 406 5.55 13.97 -20.11
N GLY A 407 5.46 14.77 -19.06
CA GLY A 407 5.33 16.22 -19.18
C GLY A 407 6.44 16.87 -19.98
N CYS A 408 7.63 16.24 -20.03
CA CYS A 408 8.77 16.68 -20.84
C CYS A 408 9.20 15.62 -21.88
N HIS A 409 8.98 14.33 -21.61
CA HIS A 409 9.33 13.21 -22.48
C HIS A 409 8.09 12.68 -23.25
N ALA A 410 7.38 13.56 -23.96
CA ALA A 410 6.16 13.23 -24.69
C ALA A 410 6.37 12.17 -25.78
N ASP A 411 7.51 12.20 -26.46
CA ASP A 411 7.86 11.21 -27.48
C ASP A 411 7.98 9.80 -26.89
N ALA A 412 8.46 9.69 -25.65
CA ALA A 412 8.52 8.42 -24.95
C ALA A 412 7.11 7.88 -24.66
N ALA A 413 6.16 8.75 -24.30
CA ALA A 413 4.78 8.35 -24.06
C ALA A 413 4.16 7.70 -25.30
N SER A 414 4.31 8.31 -26.48
CA SER A 414 3.82 7.76 -27.75
C SER A 414 4.60 6.52 -28.18
N GLY A 415 5.92 6.52 -28.01
CA GLY A 415 6.81 5.42 -28.36
C GLY A 415 6.60 4.13 -27.57
N PHE A 416 5.96 4.22 -26.41
CA PHE A 416 5.67 3.04 -25.56
C PHE A 416 4.26 2.46 -25.77
N VAL A 417 3.44 3.06 -26.64
CA VAL A 417 2.13 2.50 -27.03
C VAL A 417 2.35 1.38 -28.06
N LYS A 418 2.64 0.18 -27.57
CA LYS A 418 2.92 -1.00 -28.40
C LYS A 418 2.19 -2.23 -27.86
N LYS A 419 2.18 -3.32 -28.64
CA LYS A 419 1.47 -4.57 -28.30
C LYS A 419 1.93 -5.17 -26.98
N THR A 420 3.20 -5.04 -26.66
CA THR A 420 3.80 -5.56 -25.43
C THR A 420 4.56 -4.43 -24.76
N VAL A 421 4.22 -4.13 -23.52
CA VAL A 421 4.88 -3.10 -22.72
C VAL A 421 5.52 -3.76 -21.51
N HIS A 422 6.76 -3.41 -21.21
CA HIS A 422 7.48 -3.94 -20.06
C HIS A 422 6.76 -3.59 -18.76
N GLY A 423 6.65 -4.54 -17.84
CA GLY A 423 5.85 -4.38 -16.62
C GLY A 423 6.10 -3.10 -15.83
N PRO A 424 7.35 -2.69 -15.54
CA PRO A 424 7.64 -1.42 -14.88
C PRO A 424 7.14 -0.19 -15.66
N VAL A 425 7.29 -0.19 -16.99
CA VAL A 425 6.83 0.90 -17.86
C VAL A 425 5.30 0.99 -17.87
N LEU A 426 4.62 -0.15 -17.99
CA LEU A 426 3.16 -0.24 -17.92
C LEU A 426 2.60 0.31 -16.61
N LYS A 427 3.33 0.13 -15.51
CA LYS A 427 2.98 0.65 -14.18
C LYS A 427 3.41 2.10 -13.97
N GLY A 428 4.05 2.71 -14.95
CA GLY A 428 4.58 4.08 -14.85
C GLY A 428 5.77 4.22 -13.90
N ASN A 429 6.48 3.14 -13.59
CA ASN A 429 7.59 3.12 -12.65
C ASN A 429 8.94 3.29 -13.38
N CYS A 430 9.17 4.47 -13.94
CA CYS A 430 10.40 4.82 -14.66
C CYS A 430 11.62 4.75 -13.73
N GLY A 431 11.44 5.15 -12.49
CA GLY A 431 12.46 5.10 -11.44
C GLY A 431 12.87 3.69 -11.02
N ALA A 432 12.26 2.62 -11.55
CA ALA A 432 12.76 1.27 -11.34
C ALA A 432 14.16 1.11 -11.97
N CYS A 433 14.38 1.69 -13.14
CA CYS A 433 15.62 1.58 -13.91
C CYS A 433 16.42 2.89 -13.96
N HIS A 434 15.73 4.05 -13.96
CA HIS A 434 16.37 5.36 -14.10
C HIS A 434 16.53 6.07 -12.76
N ALA A 435 17.63 6.79 -12.59
CA ALA A 435 17.92 7.69 -11.48
C ALA A 435 17.57 9.12 -11.89
N ALA A 436 16.41 9.62 -11.44
CA ALA A 436 15.85 10.88 -11.92
C ALA A 436 16.68 12.14 -11.58
N HIS A 437 17.63 12.06 -10.67
CA HIS A 437 18.49 13.20 -10.29
C HIS A 437 19.84 13.17 -10.99
N GLY A 438 20.50 12.04 -10.98
CA GLY A 438 21.80 11.85 -11.62
C GLY A 438 22.29 10.43 -11.45
N SER A 439 23.19 10.00 -12.32
CA SER A 439 23.81 8.68 -12.32
C SER A 439 25.21 8.75 -12.92
N ASP A 440 26.08 7.83 -12.54
CA ASP A 440 27.37 7.66 -13.20
C ASP A 440 27.26 6.86 -14.51
N GLU A 441 26.04 6.33 -14.77
CA GLU A 441 25.74 5.58 -15.97
C GLU A 441 25.02 6.43 -17.02
N GLY A 442 25.21 6.09 -18.30
CA GLY A 442 24.52 6.76 -19.39
C GLY A 442 23.00 6.63 -19.29
N LYS A 443 22.28 7.58 -19.89
CA LYS A 443 20.79 7.59 -19.90
C LYS A 443 20.18 7.55 -18.50
N LEU A 444 20.90 8.04 -17.50
CA LEU A 444 20.48 8.05 -16.10
C LEU A 444 20.10 6.64 -15.56
N LEU A 445 20.71 5.58 -16.05
CA LEU A 445 20.47 4.24 -15.54
C LEU A 445 21.07 4.07 -14.13
N LYS A 446 20.41 3.31 -13.28
CA LYS A 446 20.92 2.99 -11.93
C LYS A 446 22.10 2.04 -11.95
N LYS A 447 22.16 1.18 -12.95
CA LYS A 447 23.22 0.19 -13.21
C LYS A 447 23.32 -0.04 -14.72
N THR A 448 24.42 -0.62 -15.20
CA THR A 448 24.57 -0.99 -16.61
C THR A 448 24.37 -2.47 -16.87
N GLY A 449 24.11 -2.80 -18.14
CA GLY A 449 24.08 -4.16 -18.66
C GLY A 449 23.15 -5.10 -17.89
N ALA A 450 23.57 -6.36 -17.77
CA ALA A 450 22.79 -7.42 -17.13
C ALA A 450 22.49 -7.14 -15.65
N SER A 451 23.33 -6.40 -14.95
CA SER A 451 23.17 -6.11 -13.52
C SER A 451 21.89 -5.33 -13.21
N LEU A 452 21.46 -4.46 -14.12
CA LEU A 452 20.18 -3.74 -13.99
C LEU A 452 18.97 -4.69 -14.14
N CYS A 453 19.04 -5.58 -15.13
CA CYS A 453 17.98 -6.54 -15.41
C CYS A 453 17.88 -7.60 -14.31
N ALA A 454 19.02 -8.03 -13.76
CA ALA A 454 19.12 -9.05 -12.74
C ALA A 454 18.44 -8.67 -11.42
N ASP A 455 18.22 -7.40 -11.13
CA ASP A 455 17.51 -6.98 -9.91
C ASP A 455 16.09 -7.58 -9.83
N CYS A 456 15.45 -7.80 -10.99
CA CYS A 456 14.12 -8.40 -11.08
C CYS A 456 14.13 -9.79 -11.74
N HIS A 457 15.03 -10.04 -12.71
CA HIS A 457 15.14 -11.29 -13.45
C HIS A 457 16.18 -12.25 -12.85
N LYS A 458 16.19 -12.40 -11.54
CA LYS A 458 17.19 -13.21 -10.79
C LYS A 458 17.22 -14.66 -11.22
N ASP A 459 16.06 -15.26 -11.47
CA ASP A 459 15.96 -16.69 -11.81
C ASP A 459 16.55 -16.97 -13.20
N LEU A 460 16.43 -16.02 -14.13
CA LEU A 460 17.04 -16.14 -15.45
C LEU A 460 18.58 -16.11 -15.38
N MET A 461 19.12 -15.39 -14.38
CA MET A 461 20.56 -15.23 -14.19
C MET A 461 21.21 -16.40 -13.43
N LYS A 462 20.43 -17.28 -12.81
CA LYS A 462 20.96 -18.47 -12.15
C LYS A 462 21.68 -19.34 -13.15
N GLU A 463 22.90 -19.70 -12.85
CA GLU A 463 23.72 -20.54 -13.71
C GLU A 463 23.17 -21.97 -13.76
N VAL A 464 23.08 -22.52 -14.96
CA VAL A 464 22.70 -23.92 -15.15
C VAL A 464 23.96 -24.76 -15.01
N THR A 465 24.08 -25.51 -13.92
CA THR A 465 25.25 -26.34 -13.63
C THR A 465 25.56 -27.30 -14.81
N GLY A 466 26.77 -27.20 -15.36
CA GLY A 466 27.17 -27.98 -16.54
C GLY A 466 26.47 -27.59 -17.83
N GLY A 467 25.79 -26.45 -17.85
CA GLY A 467 25.06 -25.94 -19.01
C GLY A 467 25.89 -25.07 -19.94
N VAL A 468 25.30 -24.73 -21.06
CA VAL A 468 25.84 -23.82 -22.07
C VAL A 468 25.04 -22.52 -22.04
N ARG A 469 25.74 -21.40 -22.07
CA ARG A 469 25.13 -20.07 -22.19
C ARG A 469 25.30 -19.56 -23.61
N HIS A 470 24.28 -18.89 -24.13
CA HIS A 470 24.35 -18.18 -25.41
C HIS A 470 25.27 -16.96 -25.27
N ASP A 471 26.18 -16.74 -26.20
CA ASP A 471 27.21 -15.72 -26.08
C ASP A 471 26.67 -14.30 -25.76
N PRO A 472 25.65 -13.76 -26.47
CA PRO A 472 25.09 -12.46 -26.13
C PRO A 472 24.48 -12.42 -24.73
N PHE A 473 23.85 -13.52 -24.29
CA PHE A 473 23.30 -13.62 -22.94
C PHE A 473 24.40 -13.70 -21.88
N ASN A 474 25.48 -14.45 -22.17
CA ASN A 474 26.64 -14.54 -21.30
C ASN A 474 27.37 -13.20 -21.17
N GLY A 475 27.47 -12.42 -22.25
CA GLY A 475 27.98 -11.06 -22.29
C GLY A 475 27.08 -10.01 -21.63
N GLY A 476 25.87 -10.39 -21.23
CA GLY A 476 24.90 -9.47 -20.65
C GLY A 476 24.24 -8.51 -21.65
N GLU A 477 24.28 -8.84 -22.91
CA GLU A 477 23.82 -8.03 -24.04
C GLU A 477 22.30 -8.19 -24.27
N CYS A 478 21.50 -8.04 -23.22
CA CYS A 478 20.06 -8.28 -23.24
C CYS A 478 19.33 -7.47 -24.30
N LEU A 479 19.76 -6.23 -24.52
CA LEU A 479 19.12 -5.29 -25.45
C LEU A 479 19.42 -5.54 -26.93
N THR A 480 20.33 -6.44 -27.24
CA THR A 480 20.55 -6.93 -28.61
C THR A 480 19.32 -7.64 -29.14
N CYS A 481 18.61 -8.35 -28.26
CA CYS A 481 17.42 -9.10 -28.60
C CYS A 481 16.12 -8.48 -28.06
N HIS A 482 16.18 -7.78 -26.92
CA HIS A 482 15.02 -7.26 -26.21
C HIS A 482 14.94 -5.73 -26.21
N SER A 483 13.72 -5.20 -26.30
CA SER A 483 13.42 -3.80 -26.00
C SER A 483 13.14 -3.63 -24.52
N ALA A 484 13.80 -2.67 -23.85
CA ALA A 484 13.60 -2.43 -22.42
C ALA A 484 12.26 -1.80 -22.05
N HIS A 485 11.60 -1.10 -22.98
CA HIS A 485 10.40 -0.33 -22.69
C HIS A 485 9.12 -0.94 -23.26
N ALA A 486 9.05 -1.09 -24.58
CA ALA A 486 7.88 -1.62 -25.28
C ALA A 486 8.25 -2.21 -26.63
N SER A 487 7.46 -3.15 -27.13
CA SER A 487 7.67 -3.83 -28.41
C SER A 487 6.35 -4.23 -29.05
N ASP A 488 6.33 -4.30 -30.37
CA ASP A 488 5.23 -4.87 -31.14
C ASP A 488 5.35 -6.40 -31.26
N PHE A 489 6.46 -6.95 -30.80
CA PHE A 489 6.75 -8.38 -30.84
C PHE A 489 6.66 -9.01 -29.45
N GLY A 490 6.21 -10.27 -29.41
CA GLY A 490 6.09 -11.00 -28.17
C GLY A 490 7.43 -11.10 -27.40
N ARG A 491 7.34 -11.27 -26.08
CA ARG A 491 8.51 -11.36 -25.19
C ARG A 491 9.48 -10.18 -25.27
N MET A 492 8.98 -9.01 -25.64
CA MET A 492 9.77 -7.78 -25.73
C MET A 492 10.90 -7.84 -26.76
N LEU A 493 10.80 -8.64 -27.81
CA LEU A 493 11.82 -8.71 -28.86
C LEU A 493 11.88 -7.40 -29.65
N VAL A 494 13.06 -7.02 -30.12
CA VAL A 494 13.26 -5.81 -30.95
C VAL A 494 12.70 -5.97 -32.37
N ALA A 495 12.55 -7.22 -32.85
CA ALA A 495 12.00 -7.58 -34.15
C ALA A 495 11.30 -8.95 -34.06
N LYS A 496 10.75 -9.47 -35.17
CA LYS A 496 10.32 -10.87 -35.25
C LYS A 496 11.46 -11.81 -34.88
N GLN A 497 11.14 -12.92 -34.21
CA GLN A 497 12.11 -13.86 -33.67
C GLN A 497 13.15 -14.33 -34.71
N ASP A 498 12.69 -14.71 -35.90
CA ASP A 498 13.58 -15.11 -36.98
C ASP A 498 14.57 -14.01 -37.37
N LYS A 499 14.11 -12.78 -37.49
CA LYS A 499 14.96 -11.65 -37.83
C LYS A 499 16.00 -11.39 -36.74
N VAL A 500 15.60 -11.43 -35.46
CA VAL A 500 16.54 -11.28 -34.33
C VAL A 500 17.64 -12.34 -34.39
N CYS A 501 17.28 -13.60 -34.63
CA CYS A 501 18.25 -14.69 -34.70
C CYS A 501 19.18 -14.55 -35.91
N PHE A 502 18.62 -14.18 -37.07
CA PHE A 502 19.37 -14.10 -38.33
C PHE A 502 20.34 -12.91 -38.43
N GLU A 503 20.30 -11.99 -37.53
CA GLU A 503 21.33 -10.91 -37.46
C GLU A 503 22.72 -11.50 -37.19
N CYS A 504 22.81 -12.56 -36.39
CA CYS A 504 24.07 -13.26 -36.11
C CYS A 504 24.18 -14.63 -36.81
N HIS A 505 23.05 -15.31 -37.02
CA HIS A 505 23.00 -16.63 -37.65
C HIS A 505 22.64 -16.52 -39.14
N SER A 506 23.41 -15.74 -39.91
CA SER A 506 23.18 -15.48 -41.34
C SER A 506 23.27 -16.72 -42.20
N GLU A 507 24.15 -17.69 -41.89
CA GLU A 507 24.30 -18.96 -42.61
C GLU A 507 22.99 -19.79 -42.60
N LEU A 508 22.26 -19.78 -41.47
CA LEU A 508 20.96 -20.45 -41.41
C LEU A 508 19.93 -19.77 -42.30
N LYS A 509 19.94 -18.43 -42.35
CA LYS A 509 19.06 -17.65 -43.22
C LYS A 509 19.30 -17.97 -44.70
N ASP A 510 20.56 -18.03 -45.11
CA ASP A 510 20.92 -18.30 -46.52
C ASP A 510 20.69 -19.78 -46.88
N GLY A 511 21.00 -20.68 -45.97
CA GLY A 511 20.68 -22.10 -46.14
C GLY A 511 19.17 -22.38 -46.26
N LEU A 512 18.35 -21.65 -45.54
CA LEU A 512 16.88 -21.73 -45.68
C LEU A 512 16.40 -21.26 -47.06
N LYS A 513 17.07 -20.29 -47.70
CA LYS A 513 16.72 -19.86 -49.07
C LYS A 513 17.08 -20.94 -50.11
N GLY A 514 18.24 -21.57 -49.96
CA GLY A 514 18.77 -22.56 -50.93
C GLY A 514 18.29 -23.97 -50.71
N GLY A 515 17.77 -24.35 -49.57
CA GLY A 515 17.36 -25.72 -49.23
C GLY A 515 16.11 -26.18 -49.97
N LYS A 516 16.17 -27.39 -50.57
CA LYS A 516 15.00 -28.04 -51.22
C LYS A 516 13.94 -28.43 -50.18
N SER A 517 14.37 -28.84 -48.99
CA SER A 517 13.48 -29.21 -47.91
C SER A 517 13.81 -28.35 -46.68
N ARG A 518 12.78 -27.78 -46.05
CA ARG A 518 12.89 -26.90 -44.91
C ARG A 518 11.98 -27.39 -43.79
N HIS A 519 12.48 -27.41 -42.58
CA HIS A 519 11.67 -27.79 -41.43
C HIS A 519 10.64 -26.68 -41.12
N ALA A 520 9.37 -27.04 -41.01
CA ALA A 520 8.29 -26.07 -40.88
C ALA A 520 8.47 -25.09 -39.71
N PRO A 521 8.84 -25.52 -38.49
CA PRO A 521 9.10 -24.57 -37.37
C PRO A 521 10.22 -23.56 -37.70
N VAL A 522 11.27 -23.97 -38.39
CA VAL A 522 12.40 -23.11 -38.76
C VAL A 522 11.97 -22.10 -39.83
N SER A 523 11.22 -22.56 -40.85
CA SER A 523 10.63 -21.65 -41.85
C SER A 523 9.65 -20.66 -41.28
N GLY A 524 8.96 -21.02 -40.19
CA GLY A 524 8.06 -20.15 -39.42
C GLY A 524 8.77 -19.23 -38.45
N GLY A 525 10.10 -19.32 -38.33
CA GLY A 525 10.89 -18.51 -37.40
C GLY A 525 10.74 -18.92 -35.92
N GLU A 526 10.31 -20.15 -35.67
CA GLU A 526 9.97 -20.67 -34.33
C GLU A 526 11.19 -21.33 -33.65
N CYS A 527 12.34 -20.65 -33.66
CA CYS A 527 13.62 -21.19 -33.18
C CYS A 527 13.55 -21.68 -31.72
N THR A 528 12.80 -20.98 -30.89
CA THR A 528 12.66 -21.30 -29.47
C THR A 528 11.77 -22.50 -29.16
N LYS A 529 11.21 -23.15 -30.16
CA LYS A 529 10.56 -24.48 -29.98
C LYS A 529 11.58 -25.59 -29.71
N CYS A 530 12.82 -25.37 -30.15
CA CYS A 530 13.90 -26.36 -30.01
C CYS A 530 15.08 -25.82 -29.17
N HIS A 531 15.32 -24.52 -29.21
CA HIS A 531 16.46 -23.88 -28.54
C HIS A 531 16.00 -22.93 -27.40
N ASN A 532 16.74 -22.91 -26.29
CA ASN A 532 16.62 -21.86 -25.29
C ASN A 532 17.64 -20.75 -25.63
N PRO A 533 17.19 -19.53 -25.97
CA PRO A 533 18.10 -18.48 -26.43
C PRO A 533 18.97 -17.88 -25.32
N HIS A 534 18.77 -18.25 -24.07
CA HIS A 534 19.54 -17.74 -22.95
C HIS A 534 20.59 -18.76 -22.48
N GLN A 535 20.16 -19.89 -22.00
CA GLN A 535 21.01 -20.96 -21.49
C GLN A 535 20.27 -22.30 -21.47
N ALA A 536 20.99 -23.38 -21.64
CA ALA A 536 20.44 -24.73 -21.56
C ALA A 536 21.45 -25.71 -20.99
N LYS A 537 20.94 -26.83 -20.49
CA LYS A 537 21.77 -27.94 -19.99
C LYS A 537 22.50 -28.68 -21.12
N LEU A 538 21.94 -28.63 -22.33
CA LEU A 538 22.43 -29.37 -23.48
C LEU A 538 23.19 -28.46 -24.45
N SER A 539 24.18 -29.03 -25.12
CA SER A 539 24.91 -28.37 -26.21
C SER A 539 23.95 -27.79 -27.26
N LYS A 540 24.39 -26.75 -27.98
CA LYS A 540 23.58 -26.04 -28.98
C LYS A 540 22.28 -25.45 -28.36
N LEU A 541 22.22 -25.26 -27.03
CA LEU A 541 21.08 -24.70 -26.34
C LEU A 541 19.78 -25.47 -26.53
N LEU A 542 19.81 -26.77 -26.72
CA LEU A 542 18.65 -27.60 -26.95
C LEU A 542 17.79 -27.76 -25.69
N LEU A 543 16.47 -27.80 -25.88
CA LEU A 543 15.49 -27.99 -24.79
C LEU A 543 15.42 -29.45 -24.32
N ALA A 544 15.71 -30.42 -25.20
CA ALA A 544 15.77 -31.85 -24.89
C ALA A 544 16.77 -32.54 -25.79
N GLN A 545 17.19 -33.75 -25.41
CA GLN A 545 18.10 -34.55 -26.20
C GLN A 545 17.41 -35.26 -27.37
N GLY A 546 18.14 -35.41 -28.49
CA GLY A 546 17.91 -36.34 -29.62
C GLY A 546 16.43 -36.60 -29.93
N PRO A 547 15.99 -37.88 -29.90
CA PRO A 547 14.63 -38.24 -30.28
C PRO A 547 13.56 -37.55 -29.42
N ASP A 548 13.79 -37.35 -28.13
CA ASP A 548 12.81 -36.74 -27.23
C ASP A 548 12.39 -35.34 -27.68
N LEU A 549 13.32 -34.52 -28.16
CA LEU A 549 13.02 -33.20 -28.69
C LEU A 549 12.09 -33.28 -29.91
N CYS A 550 12.43 -34.17 -30.86
CA CYS A 550 11.67 -34.33 -32.10
C CYS A 550 10.27 -34.89 -31.84
N LEU A 551 10.19 -35.89 -30.97
CA LEU A 551 8.96 -36.59 -30.63
C LEU A 551 7.96 -35.78 -29.80
N THR A 552 8.33 -34.59 -29.32
CA THR A 552 7.36 -33.65 -28.73
C THR A 552 6.30 -33.21 -29.74
N CYS A 553 6.68 -33.06 -30.99
CA CYS A 553 5.80 -32.67 -32.11
C CYS A 553 5.43 -33.83 -32.99
N HIS A 554 6.36 -34.78 -33.26
CA HIS A 554 6.13 -35.96 -34.10
C HIS A 554 5.45 -37.10 -33.31
N LYS A 555 4.27 -36.82 -32.73
CA LYS A 555 3.54 -37.73 -31.81
C LYS A 555 3.13 -39.06 -32.51
N VAL A 556 2.65 -38.98 -33.74
CA VAL A 556 2.26 -40.18 -34.51
C VAL A 556 3.45 -41.11 -34.69
N LEU A 557 4.62 -40.57 -35.00
CA LEU A 557 5.85 -41.34 -35.12
C LEU A 557 6.26 -41.95 -33.77
N LYS A 558 6.14 -41.17 -32.67
CA LYS A 558 6.39 -41.65 -31.31
C LYS A 558 5.53 -42.87 -30.98
N GLU A 559 4.23 -42.79 -31.20
CA GLU A 559 3.29 -43.91 -30.96
C GLU A 559 3.62 -45.12 -31.78
N LYS A 560 3.96 -44.89 -33.06
CA LYS A 560 4.34 -45.98 -33.96
C LYS A 560 5.60 -46.71 -33.47
N MET A 561 6.63 -45.96 -33.07
CA MET A 561 7.88 -46.54 -32.55
C MET A 561 7.71 -47.23 -31.19
N GLN A 562 6.68 -46.89 -30.43
CA GLN A 562 6.34 -47.59 -29.19
C GLN A 562 5.55 -48.88 -29.40
N LYS A 563 4.73 -48.94 -30.44
CA LYS A 563 3.84 -50.09 -30.73
C LYS A 563 4.47 -51.11 -31.67
N GLU A 564 5.46 -50.71 -32.44
CA GLU A 564 6.09 -51.53 -33.49
C GLU A 564 7.59 -51.62 -33.25
N LYS A 565 8.26 -52.54 -33.96
CA LYS A 565 9.72 -52.65 -33.93
C LYS A 565 10.34 -51.36 -34.52
N ALA A 566 10.99 -50.58 -33.68
CA ALA A 566 11.70 -49.37 -34.12
C ALA A 566 13.02 -49.75 -34.82
N HIS A 567 13.30 -49.06 -35.94
CA HIS A 567 14.60 -49.12 -36.59
C HIS A 567 15.66 -48.52 -35.67
N SER A 568 16.73 -49.26 -35.38
CA SER A 568 17.68 -48.90 -34.33
C SER A 568 18.21 -47.45 -34.41
N PRO A 569 18.65 -46.91 -35.56
CA PRO A 569 19.04 -45.51 -35.68
C PRO A 569 17.90 -44.53 -35.37
N ALA A 570 16.66 -44.81 -35.85
CA ALA A 570 15.52 -43.94 -35.67
C ALA A 570 15.13 -43.79 -34.19
N GLY A 571 15.33 -44.84 -33.38
CA GLY A 571 15.07 -44.80 -31.93
C GLY A 571 16.14 -44.09 -31.10
N ARG A 572 17.30 -43.81 -31.69
CA ARG A 572 18.47 -43.27 -30.98
C ARG A 572 18.86 -41.87 -31.42
N ASP A 573 18.90 -41.60 -32.72
CA ASP A 573 19.41 -40.36 -33.28
C ASP A 573 18.76 -40.05 -34.65
N CYS A 574 17.78 -39.12 -34.60
CA CYS A 574 17.10 -38.64 -35.82
C CYS A 574 18.05 -37.88 -36.75
N LEU A 575 19.05 -37.19 -36.16
CA LEU A 575 19.97 -36.34 -36.92
C LEU A 575 20.99 -37.13 -37.73
N ARG A 576 21.06 -38.42 -37.55
CA ARG A 576 21.89 -39.29 -38.40
C ARG A 576 21.40 -39.32 -39.83
N CYS A 577 20.11 -39.13 -40.02
CA CYS A 577 19.46 -39.18 -41.33
C CYS A 577 18.86 -37.85 -41.76
N HIS A 578 18.43 -37.01 -40.79
CA HIS A 578 17.71 -35.78 -41.07
C HIS A 578 18.51 -34.55 -40.66
N GLY A 579 18.44 -33.50 -41.48
CA GLY A 579 18.89 -32.16 -41.11
C GLY A 579 17.79 -31.42 -40.37
N PRO A 580 18.03 -30.88 -39.17
CA PRO A 580 16.97 -30.33 -38.35
C PRO A 580 16.43 -29.00 -38.86
N HIS A 581 17.15 -28.27 -39.70
CA HIS A 581 16.79 -26.95 -40.18
C HIS A 581 16.35 -26.95 -41.65
N PHE A 582 17.22 -27.38 -42.53
CA PHE A 582 17.03 -27.50 -44.00
C PHE A 582 17.99 -28.50 -44.59
N THR A 583 17.70 -29.01 -45.77
CA THR A 583 18.61 -29.86 -46.56
C THR A 583 18.40 -29.67 -48.06
N GLY A 584 19.36 -30.15 -48.86
CA GLY A 584 19.26 -30.24 -50.31
C GLY A 584 18.44 -31.44 -50.82
N GLN A 585 17.96 -32.30 -49.93
CA GLN A 585 17.16 -33.50 -50.27
C GLN A 585 15.72 -33.38 -49.74
N GLY A 586 14.78 -34.08 -50.32
CA GLY A 586 13.41 -34.16 -49.82
C GLY A 586 13.34 -34.74 -48.39
N ASN A 587 12.24 -34.45 -47.68
CA ASN A 587 11.99 -34.95 -46.31
C ASN A 587 13.12 -34.67 -45.30
N LEU A 588 13.86 -33.59 -45.50
CA LEU A 588 15.00 -33.21 -44.66
C LEU A 588 16.11 -34.27 -44.57
N LEU A 589 16.26 -35.10 -45.57
CA LEU A 589 17.34 -36.10 -45.60
C LEU A 589 18.68 -35.43 -45.88
N LEU A 590 19.74 -35.89 -45.20
CA LEU A 590 21.11 -35.37 -45.34
C LEU A 590 21.72 -35.78 -46.69
N LYS A 591 21.35 -36.93 -47.21
CA LYS A 591 21.86 -37.53 -48.45
C LYS A 591 20.71 -38.21 -49.21
N PRO A 592 20.88 -38.55 -50.50
CA PRO A 592 19.94 -39.44 -51.21
C PRO A 592 19.71 -40.73 -50.44
N VAL A 593 18.48 -41.28 -50.54
CA VAL A 593 18.04 -42.46 -49.77
C VAL A 593 19.01 -43.63 -49.89
N GLN A 594 19.44 -43.96 -51.12
CA GLN A 594 20.36 -45.08 -51.36
C GLN A 594 21.68 -44.89 -50.62
N SER A 595 22.29 -43.71 -50.76
CA SER A 595 23.56 -43.37 -50.12
C SER A 595 23.45 -43.43 -48.59
N LEU A 596 22.32 -42.93 -48.06
CA LEU A 596 22.08 -42.89 -46.60
C LEU A 596 21.92 -44.31 -46.04
N CYS A 597 21.17 -45.17 -46.69
CA CYS A 597 20.98 -46.55 -46.23
C CYS A 597 22.27 -47.38 -46.35
N SER A 598 23.05 -47.17 -47.43
CA SER A 598 24.29 -47.90 -47.69
C SER A 598 25.43 -47.60 -46.70
N GLU A 599 25.32 -46.53 -45.88
CA GLU A 599 26.29 -46.25 -44.81
C GLU A 599 26.32 -47.35 -43.73
N CYS A 600 25.23 -48.07 -43.56
CA CYS A 600 25.10 -49.13 -42.55
C CYS A 600 24.75 -50.48 -43.13
N HIS A 601 24.04 -50.50 -44.30
CA HIS A 601 23.63 -51.71 -44.96
C HIS A 601 24.60 -52.03 -46.14
N ASN A 602 25.32 -53.13 -46.03
CA ASN A 602 26.26 -53.54 -47.10
C ASN A 602 25.50 -54.02 -48.31
N VAL A 603 25.21 -53.11 -49.23
CA VAL A 603 24.45 -53.42 -50.50
C VAL A 603 25.26 -54.24 -51.52
N LYS A 604 26.57 -54.42 -51.29
CA LYS A 604 27.45 -55.23 -52.16
C LYS A 604 27.53 -56.67 -51.68
N GLU A 605 26.95 -57.04 -50.58
CA GLU A 605 26.99 -58.37 -50.02
C GLU A 605 26.09 -59.32 -50.85
N ALA A 606 26.56 -60.54 -51.13
CA ALA A 606 25.81 -61.55 -51.91
C ALA A 606 24.43 -61.83 -51.26
N SER A 607 24.34 -61.82 -49.96
CA SER A 607 23.08 -61.97 -49.20
C SER A 607 22.08 -60.88 -49.53
N PHE A 608 22.54 -59.60 -49.66
CA PHE A 608 21.69 -58.46 -50.05
C PHE A 608 21.21 -58.63 -51.49
N GLY A 609 22.11 -58.96 -52.46
CA GLY A 609 21.75 -59.19 -53.84
C GLY A 609 20.71 -60.30 -53.99
N LYS A 610 20.92 -61.46 -53.36
CA LYS A 610 19.96 -62.56 -53.34
C LYS A 610 18.58 -62.18 -52.80
N ALA A 611 18.57 -61.32 -51.72
CA ALA A 611 17.32 -60.88 -51.16
C ALA A 611 16.56 -59.87 -52.03
N HIS A 612 17.27 -59.17 -52.95
CA HIS A 612 16.74 -58.10 -53.81
C HIS A 612 16.83 -58.45 -55.28
N PHE A 613 16.87 -59.77 -55.61
CA PHE A 613 16.85 -60.30 -56.99
C PHE A 613 18.02 -59.78 -57.85
N ASN A 614 19.16 -59.50 -57.27
CA ASN A 614 20.35 -58.94 -57.91
C ASN A 614 20.09 -57.62 -58.70
N ILE A 615 19.04 -56.88 -58.35
CA ILE A 615 18.78 -55.59 -58.95
C ILE A 615 19.86 -54.62 -58.41
N ASP A 616 20.36 -53.78 -59.33
CA ASP A 616 21.37 -52.75 -58.94
C ASP A 616 20.86 -51.87 -57.82
N PRO A 617 21.54 -51.80 -56.67
CA PRO A 617 21.16 -50.94 -55.55
C PRO A 617 21.01 -49.48 -55.96
N ALA A 618 21.75 -49.01 -56.99
CA ALA A 618 21.63 -47.60 -57.45
C ALA A 618 20.27 -47.30 -58.11
N ALA A 619 19.61 -48.33 -58.64
CA ALA A 619 18.28 -48.26 -59.27
C ALA A 619 17.14 -48.35 -58.21
N MET A 620 17.44 -48.71 -56.96
CA MET A 620 16.43 -48.95 -55.95
C MET A 620 16.14 -47.71 -55.12
N ASN A 621 14.88 -47.45 -54.82
CA ASN A 621 14.47 -46.55 -53.73
C ASN A 621 13.99 -47.40 -52.54
N CYS A 622 14.85 -47.60 -51.56
CA CYS A 622 14.63 -48.47 -50.39
C CYS A 622 13.30 -48.19 -49.67
N ILE A 623 12.92 -46.90 -49.55
CA ILE A 623 11.69 -46.48 -48.88
C ILE A 623 10.41 -46.72 -49.67
N ASN A 624 10.49 -47.23 -50.92
CA ASN A 624 9.28 -47.71 -51.64
C ASN A 624 8.70 -48.97 -51.00
N CYS A 625 9.57 -49.82 -50.46
CA CYS A 625 9.18 -51.07 -49.83
C CYS A 625 9.36 -51.08 -48.30
N HIS A 626 10.39 -50.41 -47.81
CA HIS A 626 10.71 -50.40 -46.39
C HIS A 626 10.26 -49.11 -45.68
N THR A 627 9.89 -49.24 -44.40
CA THR A 627 9.67 -48.08 -43.50
C THR A 627 10.91 -47.82 -42.68
N PRO A 628 11.55 -46.65 -42.81
CA PRO A 628 12.85 -46.39 -42.15
C PRO A 628 12.74 -46.13 -40.66
N HIS A 629 11.55 -45.95 -40.08
CA HIS A 629 11.36 -45.58 -38.68
C HIS A 629 10.90 -46.74 -37.81
N ALA A 630 9.75 -47.36 -38.15
CA ALA A 630 9.22 -48.51 -37.41
C ALA A 630 8.29 -49.32 -38.27
N SER A 631 8.20 -50.65 -38.01
CA SER A 631 7.31 -51.57 -38.69
C SER A 631 6.94 -52.75 -37.77
N LYS A 632 5.78 -53.32 -38.02
CA LYS A 632 5.38 -54.60 -37.42
C LYS A 632 6.18 -55.76 -38.04
N ASP A 633 6.62 -55.56 -39.26
CA ASP A 633 7.42 -56.57 -40.02
C ASP A 633 8.89 -56.50 -39.53
N PRO A 634 9.51 -57.65 -39.20
CA PRO A 634 10.89 -57.72 -38.73
C PRO A 634 11.93 -57.21 -39.73
N LYS A 635 11.62 -57.18 -41.03
CA LYS A 635 12.45 -56.65 -42.12
C LYS A 635 12.03 -55.25 -42.55
N PHE A 636 11.15 -54.57 -41.73
CA PHE A 636 10.68 -53.21 -41.93
C PHE A 636 9.88 -52.96 -43.21
N PHE A 637 9.18 -53.97 -43.75
CA PHE A 637 8.25 -53.77 -44.88
C PHE A 637 7.11 -52.81 -44.48
N LYS A 638 6.58 -52.14 -45.50
CA LYS A 638 5.35 -51.34 -45.36
C LYS A 638 4.18 -52.24 -45.00
N GLU A 639 3.17 -51.72 -44.29
CA GLU A 639 1.99 -52.50 -43.87
C GLU A 639 1.19 -53.08 -45.05
N LYS A 640 1.17 -52.35 -46.18
CA LYS A 640 0.57 -52.80 -47.41
C LYS A 640 1.66 -53.08 -48.46
N VAL A 641 1.88 -54.34 -48.75
CA VAL A 641 2.81 -54.82 -49.76
C VAL A 641 1.99 -55.53 -50.84
N HIS A 642 2.31 -55.24 -52.08
CA HIS A 642 1.63 -55.88 -53.23
C HIS A 642 1.80 -57.41 -53.18
N ALA A 643 0.70 -58.15 -53.32
CA ALA A 643 0.71 -59.60 -53.08
C ALA A 643 1.74 -60.37 -53.91
N PRO A 644 1.88 -60.17 -55.22
CA PRO A 644 2.94 -60.81 -56.02
C PRO A 644 4.34 -60.51 -55.55
N PHE A 645 4.57 -59.24 -55.06
CA PHE A 645 5.85 -58.85 -54.51
C PHE A 645 6.12 -59.56 -53.17
N ALA A 646 5.11 -59.65 -52.31
CA ALA A 646 5.21 -60.37 -51.03
C ALA A 646 5.46 -61.89 -51.26
N ALA A 647 4.81 -62.49 -52.28
CA ALA A 647 4.97 -63.88 -52.70
C ALA A 647 6.27 -64.11 -53.47
N ARG A 648 6.97 -63.08 -53.90
CA ARG A 648 8.15 -63.10 -54.76
C ARG A 648 7.85 -63.68 -56.17
N SER A 649 6.61 -63.58 -56.66
CA SER A 649 6.16 -63.97 -57.97
C SER A 649 6.40 -62.84 -58.98
N CYS A 650 7.64 -62.54 -59.29
CA CYS A 650 8.00 -61.40 -60.14
C CYS A 650 7.61 -61.64 -61.60
N GLU A 651 7.61 -62.87 -61.98
CA GLU A 651 7.19 -63.37 -63.29
C GLU A 651 5.71 -63.12 -63.63
N ASP A 652 4.89 -62.88 -62.59
CA ASP A 652 3.47 -62.56 -62.84
C ASP A 652 3.29 -61.22 -63.58
N CYS A 653 4.31 -60.32 -63.49
CA CYS A 653 4.28 -58.97 -64.08
C CYS A 653 5.51 -58.64 -64.92
N HIS A 654 6.62 -59.32 -64.73
CA HIS A 654 7.88 -59.03 -65.38
C HIS A 654 8.30 -60.25 -66.26
N LEU A 655 8.62 -59.97 -67.48
CA LEU A 655 9.22 -61.02 -68.36
C LEU A 655 10.61 -61.36 -67.81
N PRO A 656 11.01 -62.65 -67.85
CA PRO A 656 12.36 -63.06 -67.51
C PRO A 656 13.37 -62.28 -68.33
N ALA A 657 14.38 -61.75 -67.72
CA ALA A 657 15.46 -61.08 -68.45
C ALA A 657 16.08 -62.02 -69.43
N GLN A 658 15.98 -61.71 -70.73
CA GLN A 658 16.75 -62.46 -71.74
C GLN A 658 18.24 -62.27 -71.37
N ARG A 659 18.93 -63.42 -71.21
CA ARG A 659 20.36 -63.48 -70.94
C ARG A 659 21.18 -62.98 -72.09
#